data_5a8074c49557fbc092021a8a1fffdada
#
_entry.id   5a8074c49557fbc092021a8a1fffdada
#
_cell.length_a   1.000
_cell.length_b   1.000
_cell.length_c   1.000
_cell.angle_alpha   90.00
_cell.angle_beta   90.00
_cell.angle_gamma   90.00
#
_symmetry.space_group_name_H-M   'P 1'
#
loop_
_entity.id
_entity.type
_entity.pdbx_description
1 polymer ?
#
loop_
_entity_poly.entity_id
_entity_poly.type
_entity_poly.pdbx_seq_one_letter_code
_entity_poly.pdbx_strand_id
1 'polypeptide(L)'
;MFPYPSGFLHMGHVRVYTISDTIARFRKMLGYEVIHPMGWDAFGLPAENAAIERNIHPVKWTTKNIAVMKNQMEKMLTDFDWEREITTCKPDYYKWTQYLFLQLYKNRLAYQKEAIVNWDPVDKTVLANEQVDAEGNSWRSGAKVEHRKLKQWFFKITDYAEQLLADLELLNKWPDHVKQMQRNWIGKSEGAEFDFPMKSKNNSIPPLKVFTSRPDTIFGVHYLVVSLNHPLLSKEYIPQENHAKVFDFVETAKGQEVIERIGDNKTKQDEYLKFGIPGIHTGLYATNPFTGESLPIYVSPYVLSDYGSGAVMGVPAHDKRDWEFTSINKIANDNEIRRVVEPLSIEKDKTENQVYTGYGILTSESGAYKGLKTVDAMQAIVRDAQKAGFGRWVTQYRLRDWLLSRQRYWGTPIPMIHCEKLPECELPVLLPSNVSFTGRGESPLKQDKDWMNCKCPKCHGPATRDTDTMDTFVDSSWYFLRFVDPKNLMEPFSSSIASSLLPVDVYVGGVEHAILHLLYARFFSKFMLHQKMYDENEKRQPGNGEPFKVLITQGMVQGKTYKDPVNGRFLKPEELDFSSPGAPVQKSTGQLPIISFEKMSKRKYNGVDPEAIIEKHGADSTRLFILFKAPVSEILEWDDSSIIGMQRWLNRVWRLIELVLEDSKNNTNSEQHDLSVDNMNEQDIDTYRIINLTVKEVTNALSETYTLNTVVSDLIKLTNHLNNSITTSHSRSPSNKNNKETNLDSDTSSSLSPVFVYGVETLVKLLAPMAPSFAEESWEFLKKRYDNNKTRSIFEESWPKIDSTSFSVNKVNCAIQINGKTRFVLEIPTTIIKNQSAVEQLIRDSSEGKKWVNGKYANKKLSRVIHVSGELERNES
;
A
#
# COMPACT_ATOMS: atom_id res chain seq x y z
N MET A 1 8.97 4.92 -3.84
CA MET A 1 9.29 3.75 -4.72
C MET A 1 9.70 4.27 -6.09
N PHE A 2 10.69 3.67 -6.73
CA PHE A 2 11.16 4.09 -8.03
C PHE A 2 10.36 3.46 -9.19
N PRO A 3 10.30 4.09 -10.38
CA PRO A 3 9.43 3.65 -11.46
C PRO A 3 10.07 2.60 -12.38
N TYR A 4 9.20 1.92 -13.15
CA TYR A 4 9.59 1.07 -14.28
C TYR A 4 9.64 1.89 -15.57
N PRO A 5 10.79 2.03 -16.25
CA PRO A 5 10.91 2.82 -17.46
C PRO A 5 10.43 2.04 -18.71
N SER A 6 9.24 1.47 -18.68
CA SER A 6 8.61 0.75 -19.78
C SER A 6 7.83 1.65 -20.75
N GLY A 7 7.67 2.93 -20.41
CA GLY A 7 6.95 3.93 -21.19
C GLY A 7 7.08 5.32 -20.59
N PHE A 8 6.03 6.14 -20.72
CA PHE A 8 5.93 7.48 -20.14
C PHE A 8 5.36 7.43 -18.72
N LEU A 9 5.56 8.51 -17.95
CA LEU A 9 4.87 8.70 -16.67
C LEU A 9 3.35 8.70 -16.86
N HIS A 10 2.63 8.26 -15.88
CA HIS A 10 1.17 8.36 -15.80
C HIS A 10 0.77 9.10 -14.51
N MET A 11 -0.49 9.50 -14.38
CA MET A 11 -0.96 10.31 -13.25
C MET A 11 -0.74 9.68 -11.88
N GLY A 12 -0.64 8.35 -11.79
CA GLY A 12 -0.22 7.68 -10.55
C GLY A 12 1.21 8.01 -10.14
N HIS A 13 2.13 8.13 -11.11
CA HIS A 13 3.51 8.59 -10.85
C HIS A 13 3.51 10.06 -10.43
N VAL A 14 2.72 10.91 -11.09
CA VAL A 14 2.60 12.32 -10.69
C VAL A 14 2.15 12.43 -9.25
N ARG A 15 1.17 11.60 -8.84
CA ARG A 15 0.66 11.60 -7.47
C ARG A 15 1.73 11.20 -6.45
N VAL A 16 2.39 10.06 -6.65
CA VAL A 16 3.37 9.56 -5.68
C VAL A 16 4.56 10.51 -5.53
N TYR A 17 5.03 11.07 -6.65
CA TYR A 17 6.21 11.94 -6.62
C TYR A 17 5.89 13.34 -6.12
N THR A 18 4.69 13.86 -6.37
CA THR A 18 4.24 15.12 -5.75
C THR A 18 4.13 14.97 -4.23
N ILE A 19 3.61 13.86 -3.73
CA ILE A 19 3.54 13.59 -2.28
C ILE A 19 4.93 13.53 -1.66
N SER A 20 5.84 12.72 -2.24
CA SER A 20 7.19 12.55 -1.69
C SER A 20 8.00 13.84 -1.75
N ASP A 21 7.89 14.60 -2.85
CA ASP A 21 8.58 15.88 -3.03
C ASP A 21 8.07 16.95 -2.03
N THR A 22 6.76 17.02 -1.82
CA THR A 22 6.17 17.94 -0.82
C THR A 22 6.73 17.67 0.58
N ILE A 23 6.79 16.39 0.97
CA ILE A 23 7.34 15.99 2.27
C ILE A 23 8.84 16.29 2.35
N ALA A 24 9.60 16.01 1.29
CA ALA A 24 11.04 16.28 1.23
C ALA A 24 11.36 17.79 1.37
N ARG A 25 10.67 18.64 0.61
CA ARG A 25 10.82 20.09 0.70
C ARG A 25 10.45 20.64 2.08
N PHE A 26 9.36 20.18 2.64
CA PHE A 26 8.96 20.54 4.00
C PHE A 26 10.05 20.19 5.03
N ARG A 27 10.63 18.98 4.95
CA ARG A 27 11.70 18.55 5.86
C ARG A 27 12.98 19.38 5.68
N LYS A 28 13.33 19.76 4.44
CA LYS A 28 14.44 20.68 4.17
C LYS A 28 14.20 22.04 4.85
N MET A 29 12.99 22.61 4.74
CA MET A 29 12.66 23.88 5.39
C MET A 29 12.65 23.79 6.93
N LEU A 30 12.45 22.61 7.50
CA LEU A 30 12.63 22.35 8.94
C LEU A 30 14.11 22.25 9.36
N GLY A 31 15.06 22.30 8.42
CA GLY A 31 16.49 22.23 8.66
C GLY A 31 17.10 20.83 8.64
N TYR A 32 16.34 19.82 8.14
CA TYR A 32 16.89 18.49 7.93
C TYR A 32 17.73 18.44 6.65
N GLU A 33 18.82 17.70 6.69
CA GLU A 33 19.50 17.24 5.48
C GLU A 33 18.69 16.06 4.92
N VAL A 34 18.08 16.25 3.75
CA VAL A 34 17.15 15.31 3.16
C VAL A 34 17.77 14.63 1.95
N ILE A 35 17.85 13.29 1.99
CA ILE A 35 18.19 12.46 0.84
C ILE A 35 16.87 12.05 0.17
N HIS A 36 16.56 12.63 -1.00
CA HIS A 36 15.39 12.35 -1.82
C HIS A 36 15.82 11.86 -3.21
N PRO A 37 16.32 10.61 -3.32
CA PRO A 37 16.91 10.08 -4.53
C PRO A 37 15.86 9.56 -5.50
N MET A 38 16.27 9.41 -6.76
CA MET A 38 15.49 8.78 -7.81
C MET A 38 16.34 7.75 -8.57
N GLY A 39 15.68 6.74 -9.13
CA GLY A 39 16.32 5.71 -9.91
C GLY A 39 15.29 4.98 -10.78
N TRP A 40 15.74 3.89 -11.41
CA TRP A 40 14.98 3.19 -12.44
C TRP A 40 15.02 1.68 -12.21
N ASP A 41 13.84 1.09 -11.98
CA ASP A 41 13.69 -0.37 -12.03
C ASP A 41 13.58 -0.77 -13.49
N ALA A 42 14.73 -1.01 -14.11
CA ALA A 42 14.88 -0.97 -15.55
C ALA A 42 14.90 -2.34 -16.22
N PHE A 43 14.91 -3.42 -15.46
CA PHE A 43 14.76 -4.78 -15.92
C PHE A 43 13.28 -5.19 -16.05
N GLY A 44 13.04 -6.36 -16.60
CA GLY A 44 11.77 -7.05 -16.55
C GLY A 44 10.98 -7.09 -17.84
N LEU A 45 9.95 -7.89 -17.78
CA LEU A 45 9.07 -8.26 -18.86
C LEU A 45 8.41 -7.08 -19.59
N PRO A 46 7.90 -6.04 -18.92
CA PRO A 46 7.25 -4.93 -19.60
C PRO A 46 8.18 -4.17 -20.56
N ALA A 47 9.43 -3.95 -20.12
CA ALA A 47 10.43 -3.27 -20.95
C ALA A 47 10.91 -4.18 -22.11
N GLU A 48 11.14 -5.46 -21.85
CA GLU A 48 11.51 -6.45 -22.86
C GLU A 48 10.42 -6.59 -23.92
N ASN A 49 9.17 -6.76 -23.54
CA ASN A 49 8.05 -6.89 -24.46
C ASN A 49 7.87 -5.64 -25.32
N ALA A 50 7.94 -4.46 -24.74
CA ALA A 50 7.84 -3.21 -25.47
C ALA A 50 8.99 -3.02 -26.46
N ALA A 51 10.18 -3.51 -26.14
CA ALA A 51 11.35 -3.49 -27.01
C ALA A 51 11.19 -4.49 -28.19
N ILE A 52 10.72 -5.70 -27.90
CA ILE A 52 10.44 -6.74 -28.90
C ILE A 52 9.36 -6.27 -29.89
N GLU A 53 8.23 -5.74 -29.41
CA GLU A 53 7.14 -5.21 -30.25
C GLU A 53 7.61 -4.13 -31.22
N ARG A 54 8.63 -3.36 -30.84
CA ARG A 54 9.19 -2.25 -31.61
C ARG A 54 10.45 -2.64 -32.40
N ASN A 55 10.88 -3.89 -32.28
CA ASN A 55 12.13 -4.39 -32.85
C ASN A 55 13.35 -3.52 -32.47
N ILE A 56 13.44 -3.17 -31.19
CA ILE A 56 14.51 -2.35 -30.60
C ILE A 56 15.15 -3.14 -29.47
N HIS A 57 16.47 -3.03 -29.30
CA HIS A 57 17.16 -3.66 -28.18
C HIS A 57 16.66 -3.08 -26.84
N PRO A 58 16.38 -3.90 -25.79
CA PRO A 58 15.85 -3.43 -24.49
C PRO A 58 16.66 -2.30 -23.85
N VAL A 59 18.00 -2.36 -23.91
CA VAL A 59 18.89 -1.28 -23.43
C VAL A 59 18.54 0.06 -24.07
N LYS A 60 18.40 0.10 -25.39
CA LYS A 60 18.09 1.35 -26.12
C LYS A 60 16.70 1.88 -25.78
N TRP A 61 15.72 0.98 -25.71
CA TRP A 61 14.36 1.32 -25.33
C TRP A 61 14.28 1.90 -23.91
N THR A 62 14.87 1.22 -22.94
CA THR A 62 14.91 1.62 -21.54
C THR A 62 15.63 2.96 -21.36
N THR A 63 16.82 3.13 -21.98
CA THR A 63 17.58 4.38 -21.90
C THR A 63 16.79 5.57 -22.45
N LYS A 64 16.09 5.38 -23.58
CA LYS A 64 15.22 6.41 -24.16
C LYS A 64 14.08 6.79 -23.19
N ASN A 65 13.43 5.79 -22.61
CA ASN A 65 12.32 6.05 -21.67
C ASN A 65 12.79 6.74 -20.39
N ILE A 66 13.94 6.36 -19.86
CA ILE A 66 14.55 7.03 -18.69
C ILE A 66 14.72 8.53 -18.98
N ALA A 67 15.30 8.88 -20.12
CA ALA A 67 15.51 10.28 -20.49
C ALA A 67 14.18 11.05 -20.58
N VAL A 68 13.15 10.45 -21.16
CA VAL A 68 11.82 11.08 -21.25
C VAL A 68 11.18 11.24 -19.87
N MET A 69 11.18 10.18 -19.07
CA MET A 69 10.57 10.23 -17.74
C MET A 69 11.28 11.22 -16.81
N LYS A 70 12.61 11.35 -16.93
CA LYS A 70 13.40 12.34 -16.19
C LYS A 70 12.97 13.76 -16.54
N ASN A 71 12.85 14.07 -17.82
CA ASN A 71 12.34 15.37 -18.29
C ASN A 71 10.90 15.63 -17.80
N GLN A 72 10.04 14.62 -17.80
CA GLN A 72 8.68 14.74 -17.27
C GLN A 72 8.68 15.02 -15.75
N MET A 73 9.60 14.42 -14.98
CA MET A 73 9.76 14.71 -13.53
C MET A 73 10.26 16.14 -13.31
N GLU A 74 11.19 16.62 -14.12
CA GLU A 74 11.66 18.01 -14.07
C GLU A 74 10.51 19.00 -14.35
N LYS A 75 9.67 18.74 -15.35
CA LYS A 75 8.45 19.53 -15.64
C LYS A 75 7.43 19.52 -14.50
N MET A 76 7.41 18.48 -13.67
CA MET A 76 6.59 18.39 -12.46
C MET A 76 7.16 19.18 -11.29
N LEU A 77 8.31 19.81 -11.43
CA LEU A 77 9.05 20.54 -10.40
C LEU A 77 9.48 19.64 -9.22
N THR A 78 9.77 18.36 -9.46
CA THR A 78 10.28 17.49 -8.41
C THR A 78 11.76 17.74 -8.15
N ASP A 79 12.14 17.83 -6.87
CA ASP A 79 13.48 18.06 -6.38
C ASP A 79 14.14 16.76 -5.92
N PHE A 80 14.57 15.94 -6.90
CA PHE A 80 15.29 14.71 -6.64
C PHE A 80 16.80 14.93 -6.62
N ASP A 81 17.49 14.17 -5.76
CA ASP A 81 18.94 14.08 -5.75
C ASP A 81 19.42 13.17 -6.89
N TRP A 82 19.57 13.77 -8.07
CA TRP A 82 20.03 13.09 -9.29
C TRP A 82 21.48 12.61 -9.24
N GLU A 83 22.30 13.09 -8.29
CA GLU A 83 23.65 12.57 -8.10
C GLU A 83 23.65 11.15 -7.54
N ARG A 84 22.54 10.76 -6.90
CA ARG A 84 22.30 9.41 -6.38
C ARG A 84 21.49 8.53 -7.34
N GLU A 85 21.38 8.94 -8.60
CA GLU A 85 20.62 8.17 -9.60
C GLU A 85 21.19 6.77 -9.79
N ILE A 86 20.33 5.76 -9.73
CA ILE A 86 20.65 4.35 -9.99
C ILE A 86 19.77 3.77 -11.09
N THR A 87 20.28 2.76 -11.79
CA THR A 87 19.55 2.05 -12.84
C THR A 87 19.81 0.55 -12.69
N THR A 88 18.79 -0.24 -12.40
CA THR A 88 18.98 -1.66 -12.06
C THR A 88 19.58 -2.47 -13.19
N CYS A 89 19.34 -2.12 -14.45
CA CYS A 89 19.88 -2.84 -15.61
C CYS A 89 21.35 -2.50 -15.97
N LYS A 90 21.98 -1.59 -15.25
CA LYS A 90 23.40 -1.30 -15.45
C LYS A 90 24.28 -2.28 -14.70
N PRO A 91 25.44 -2.71 -15.29
CA PRO A 91 26.34 -3.64 -14.65
C PRO A 91 26.88 -3.20 -13.28
N ASP A 92 27.03 -1.89 -13.08
CA ASP A 92 27.46 -1.28 -11.81
C ASP A 92 26.44 -1.43 -10.69
N TYR A 93 25.16 -1.70 -11.04
CA TYR A 93 24.13 -2.03 -10.10
C TYR A 93 23.93 -3.55 -9.98
N TYR A 94 23.61 -4.25 -11.08
CA TYR A 94 23.17 -5.65 -10.97
C TYR A 94 24.27 -6.61 -10.57
N LYS A 95 25.57 -6.26 -10.71
CA LYS A 95 26.67 -7.04 -10.12
C LYS A 95 26.48 -7.22 -8.61
N TRP A 96 25.87 -6.25 -7.95
CA TRP A 96 25.62 -6.30 -6.52
C TRP A 96 24.37 -7.11 -6.19
N THR A 97 23.35 -7.11 -7.03
CA THR A 97 22.23 -8.07 -6.94
C THR A 97 22.76 -9.50 -7.05
N GLN A 98 23.65 -9.74 -8.00
CA GLN A 98 24.34 -11.04 -8.14
C GLN A 98 25.17 -11.39 -6.92
N TYR A 99 25.90 -10.44 -6.36
CA TYR A 99 26.66 -10.63 -5.12
C TYR A 99 25.73 -11.03 -3.95
N LEU A 100 24.61 -10.34 -3.78
CA LEU A 100 23.62 -10.65 -2.74
C LEU A 100 23.01 -12.05 -2.93
N PHE A 101 22.72 -12.43 -4.18
CA PHE A 101 22.31 -13.80 -4.48
C PHE A 101 23.34 -14.83 -4.00
N LEU A 102 24.62 -14.58 -4.26
CA LEU A 102 25.70 -15.48 -3.81
C LEU A 102 25.85 -15.52 -2.29
N GLN A 103 25.59 -14.40 -1.60
CA GLN A 103 25.55 -14.40 -0.13
C GLN A 103 24.38 -15.26 0.38
N LEU A 104 23.19 -15.14 -0.21
CA LEU A 104 22.04 -15.99 0.10
C LEU A 104 22.34 -17.47 -0.20
N TYR A 105 22.98 -17.76 -1.31
CA TYR A 105 23.40 -19.12 -1.68
C TYR A 105 24.39 -19.73 -0.67
N LYS A 106 25.42 -18.98 -0.28
CA LYS A 106 26.40 -19.41 0.75
C LYS A 106 25.74 -19.70 2.09
N ASN A 107 24.67 -18.96 2.42
CA ASN A 107 23.89 -19.14 3.64
C ASN A 107 22.75 -20.18 3.49
N ARG A 108 22.69 -20.93 2.39
CA ARG A 108 21.66 -21.92 2.08
C ARG A 108 20.23 -21.35 2.01
N LEU A 109 20.12 -20.05 1.78
CA LEU A 109 18.86 -19.34 1.57
C LEU A 109 18.50 -19.21 0.09
N ALA A 110 19.43 -19.45 -0.82
CA ALA A 110 19.17 -19.65 -2.24
C ALA A 110 19.43 -21.11 -2.59
N TYR A 111 18.49 -21.75 -3.26
CA TYR A 111 18.59 -23.15 -3.62
C TYR A 111 17.80 -23.46 -4.90
N GLN A 112 18.09 -24.60 -5.50
CA GLN A 112 17.46 -25.05 -6.74
C GLN A 112 16.65 -26.32 -6.48
N LYS A 113 15.41 -26.36 -6.93
CA LYS A 113 14.56 -27.57 -6.90
C LYS A 113 13.70 -27.67 -8.14
N GLU A 114 13.22 -28.85 -8.43
CA GLU A 114 12.14 -29.04 -9.40
C GLU A 114 10.83 -28.52 -8.83
N ALA A 115 10.15 -27.68 -9.60
CA ALA A 115 8.83 -27.14 -9.26
C ALA A 115 7.89 -27.21 -10.46
N ILE A 116 6.62 -27.34 -10.19
CA ILE A 116 5.58 -27.19 -11.19
C ILE A 116 5.38 -25.69 -11.43
N VAL A 117 5.52 -25.28 -12.68
CA VAL A 117 5.40 -23.88 -13.10
C VAL A 117 4.37 -23.74 -14.21
N ASN A 118 3.74 -22.58 -14.30
CA ASN A 118 2.87 -22.21 -15.41
C ASN A 118 3.74 -21.94 -16.64
N TRP A 119 3.55 -22.72 -17.69
CA TRP A 119 4.31 -22.63 -18.92
C TRP A 119 3.43 -22.16 -20.07
N ASP A 120 3.86 -21.12 -20.75
CA ASP A 120 3.26 -20.68 -22.02
C ASP A 120 3.91 -21.46 -23.18
N PRO A 121 3.17 -22.34 -23.87
CA PRO A 121 3.75 -23.15 -24.93
C PRO A 121 4.06 -22.37 -26.21
N VAL A 122 3.44 -21.21 -26.40
CA VAL A 122 3.64 -20.32 -27.55
C VAL A 122 4.85 -19.41 -27.30
N ASP A 123 4.86 -18.71 -26.18
CA ASP A 123 5.96 -17.82 -25.79
C ASP A 123 7.15 -18.59 -25.21
N LYS A 124 6.99 -19.88 -24.92
CA LYS A 124 7.98 -20.81 -24.32
C LYS A 124 8.66 -20.23 -23.09
N THR A 125 7.86 -19.79 -22.14
CA THR A 125 8.33 -19.13 -20.93
C THR A 125 7.49 -19.52 -19.72
N VAL A 126 8.10 -19.43 -18.54
CA VAL A 126 7.38 -19.53 -17.28
C VAL A 126 6.61 -18.24 -17.04
N LEU A 127 5.35 -18.39 -16.66
CA LEU A 127 4.47 -17.30 -16.24
C LEU A 127 4.36 -17.26 -14.72
N ALA A 128 4.39 -16.07 -14.16
CA ALA A 128 3.93 -15.86 -12.80
C ALA A 128 2.41 -16.09 -12.73
N ASN A 129 1.89 -16.36 -11.55
CA ASN A 129 0.45 -16.64 -11.38
C ASN A 129 -0.42 -15.48 -11.85
N GLU A 130 0.04 -14.24 -11.68
CA GLU A 130 -0.62 -13.01 -12.09
C GLU A 130 -0.66 -12.80 -13.62
N GLN A 131 0.07 -13.62 -14.36
CA GLN A 131 0.18 -13.58 -15.82
C GLN A 131 -0.71 -14.61 -16.52
N VAL A 132 -1.54 -15.30 -15.75
CA VAL A 132 -2.51 -16.28 -16.26
C VAL A 132 -3.90 -15.73 -15.99
N ASP A 133 -4.77 -15.72 -17.02
CA ASP A 133 -6.15 -15.21 -16.86
C ASP A 133 -7.07 -16.21 -16.12
N ALA A 134 -8.32 -15.80 -15.87
CA ALA A 134 -9.30 -16.62 -15.16
C ALA A 134 -9.65 -17.91 -15.91
N GLU A 135 -9.46 -17.94 -17.21
CA GLU A 135 -9.72 -19.08 -18.09
C GLU A 135 -8.50 -20.01 -18.22
N GLY A 136 -7.38 -19.70 -17.56
CA GLY A 136 -6.15 -20.46 -17.60
C GLY A 136 -5.32 -20.27 -18.84
N ASN A 137 -5.43 -19.11 -19.48
CA ASN A 137 -4.64 -18.78 -20.66
C ASN A 137 -3.56 -17.76 -20.30
N SER A 138 -2.49 -17.77 -21.06
CA SER A 138 -1.47 -16.72 -21.00
C SER A 138 -2.08 -15.36 -21.33
N TRP A 139 -1.92 -14.39 -20.47
CA TRP A 139 -2.38 -13.01 -20.67
C TRP A 139 -1.83 -12.36 -21.93
N ARG A 140 -0.72 -12.90 -22.46
CA ARG A 140 0.02 -12.36 -23.60
C ARG A 140 -0.28 -13.13 -24.87
N SER A 141 -0.01 -14.43 -24.89
CA SER A 141 -0.17 -15.26 -26.09
C SER A 141 -1.61 -15.70 -26.31
N GLY A 142 -2.45 -15.68 -25.27
CA GLY A 142 -3.79 -16.27 -25.26
C GLY A 142 -3.77 -17.80 -25.31
N ALA A 143 -2.59 -18.43 -25.30
CA ALA A 143 -2.46 -19.87 -25.31
C ALA A 143 -2.85 -20.47 -23.96
N LYS A 144 -3.44 -21.67 -23.98
CA LYS A 144 -3.69 -22.44 -22.76
C LYS A 144 -2.37 -22.72 -22.06
N VAL A 145 -2.29 -22.39 -20.79
CA VAL A 145 -1.11 -22.60 -19.96
C VAL A 145 -0.92 -24.08 -19.70
N GLU A 146 0.32 -24.56 -19.84
CA GLU A 146 0.72 -25.91 -19.47
C GLU A 146 1.42 -25.90 -18.13
N HIS A 147 1.24 -26.97 -17.34
CA HIS A 147 2.06 -27.18 -16.17
C HIS A 147 3.28 -28.01 -16.53
N ARG A 148 4.45 -27.43 -16.30
CA ARG A 148 5.72 -28.12 -16.52
C ARG A 148 6.51 -28.23 -15.24
N LYS A 149 7.14 -29.36 -15.03
CA LYS A 149 8.09 -29.56 -13.95
C LYS A 149 9.46 -29.11 -14.43
N LEU A 150 9.94 -27.98 -13.90
CA LEU A 150 11.22 -27.41 -14.27
C LEU A 150 12.08 -27.20 -13.02
N LYS A 151 13.39 -27.33 -13.20
CA LYS A 151 14.37 -27.02 -12.17
C LYS A 151 14.52 -25.50 -12.06
N GLN A 152 14.20 -24.93 -10.88
CA GLN A 152 14.07 -23.49 -10.65
C GLN A 152 14.82 -23.06 -9.38
N TRP A 153 15.29 -21.83 -9.37
CA TRP A 153 15.89 -21.20 -8.19
C TRP A 153 14.83 -20.57 -7.29
N PHE A 154 15.09 -20.69 -5.99
CA PHE A 154 14.23 -20.14 -4.95
C PHE A 154 15.05 -19.41 -3.89
N PHE A 155 14.48 -18.35 -3.29
CA PHE A 155 14.91 -17.86 -2.00
C PHE A 155 14.01 -18.42 -0.90
N LYS A 156 14.66 -18.87 0.18
CA LYS A 156 14.01 -19.48 1.33
C LYS A 156 13.49 -18.40 2.29
N ILE A 157 12.56 -17.59 1.80
CA ILE A 157 11.91 -16.52 2.59
C ILE A 157 11.12 -17.08 3.78
N THR A 158 10.73 -18.36 3.69
CA THR A 158 10.00 -19.06 4.76
C THR A 158 10.80 -19.16 6.05
N ASP A 159 12.14 -19.18 6.00
CA ASP A 159 13.01 -19.18 7.19
C ASP A 159 12.91 -17.88 7.99
N TYR A 160 12.39 -16.82 7.38
CA TYR A 160 12.13 -15.51 8.00
C TYR A 160 10.65 -15.28 8.35
N ALA A 161 9.76 -16.24 8.10
CA ALA A 161 8.32 -16.07 8.23
C ALA A 161 7.91 -15.59 9.64
N GLU A 162 8.46 -16.20 10.71
CA GLU A 162 8.16 -15.82 12.08
C GLU A 162 8.63 -14.40 12.38
N GLN A 163 9.86 -14.07 11.99
CA GLN A 163 10.43 -12.74 12.22
C GLN A 163 9.70 -11.67 11.42
N LEU A 164 9.38 -11.94 10.14
CA LEU A 164 8.59 -11.04 9.30
C LEU A 164 7.20 -10.78 9.89
N LEU A 165 6.61 -11.76 10.56
CA LEU A 165 5.31 -11.63 11.20
C LEU A 165 5.41 -10.87 12.52
N ALA A 166 6.33 -11.26 13.40
CA ALA A 166 6.48 -10.67 14.73
C ALA A 166 6.87 -9.19 14.65
N ASP A 167 7.78 -8.84 13.75
CA ASP A 167 8.30 -7.49 13.63
C ASP A 167 7.30 -6.49 12.99
N LEU A 168 6.13 -6.95 12.52
CA LEU A 168 5.03 -6.05 12.15
C LEU A 168 4.56 -5.17 13.33
N GLU A 169 4.79 -5.64 14.56
CA GLU A 169 4.46 -4.89 15.76
C GLU A 169 5.41 -3.70 16.01
N LEU A 170 6.61 -3.71 15.41
CA LEU A 170 7.54 -2.59 15.45
C LEU A 170 7.14 -1.45 14.50
N LEU A 171 6.31 -1.76 13.50
CA LEU A 171 5.93 -0.86 12.41
C LEU A 171 4.72 0.00 12.77
N ASN A 172 4.85 0.79 13.84
CA ASN A 172 3.74 1.58 14.40
C ASN A 172 3.23 2.70 13.47
N LYS A 173 4.07 3.17 12.53
CA LYS A 173 3.73 4.20 11.54
C LYS A 173 3.43 3.61 10.15
N TRP A 174 3.08 2.32 10.09
CA TRP A 174 2.56 1.67 8.90
C TRP A 174 1.04 1.57 8.97
N PRO A 175 0.33 1.74 7.83
CA PRO A 175 -1.12 1.55 7.79
C PRO A 175 -1.54 0.14 8.21
N ASP A 176 -2.54 0.04 9.08
CA ASP A 176 -2.98 -1.25 9.64
C ASP A 176 -3.46 -2.22 8.58
N HIS A 177 -4.11 -1.73 7.52
CA HIS A 177 -4.53 -2.57 6.40
C HIS A 177 -3.34 -3.23 5.70
N VAL A 178 -2.20 -2.55 5.55
CA VAL A 178 -0.96 -3.13 4.96
C VAL A 178 -0.38 -4.20 5.88
N LYS A 179 -0.30 -3.94 7.18
CA LYS A 179 0.14 -4.93 8.17
C LYS A 179 -0.77 -6.16 8.14
N GLN A 180 -2.09 -5.95 8.05
CA GLN A 180 -3.05 -7.05 7.94
C GLN A 180 -2.90 -7.83 6.63
N MET A 181 -2.65 -7.17 5.51
CA MET A 181 -2.34 -7.85 4.24
C MET A 181 -1.11 -8.75 4.38
N GLN A 182 -0.04 -8.26 5.01
CA GLN A 182 1.17 -9.06 5.25
C GLN A 182 0.92 -10.21 6.22
N ARG A 183 0.20 -9.99 7.34
CA ARG A 183 -0.19 -11.07 8.25
C ARG A 183 -0.96 -12.17 7.53
N ASN A 184 -1.94 -11.79 6.72
CA ASN A 184 -2.74 -12.74 5.95
C ASN A 184 -1.90 -13.47 4.89
N TRP A 185 -0.95 -12.80 4.26
CA TRP A 185 -0.07 -13.40 3.25
C TRP A 185 0.91 -14.39 3.86
N ILE A 186 1.55 -14.02 4.97
CA ILE A 186 2.43 -14.92 5.74
C ILE A 186 1.61 -16.09 6.27
N GLY A 187 0.39 -15.84 6.78
CA GLY A 187 -0.62 -16.84 7.08
C GLY A 187 -0.12 -17.87 8.08
N LYS A 188 0.38 -17.43 9.25
CA LYS A 188 0.73 -18.32 10.36
C LYS A 188 -0.49 -19.12 10.81
N SER A 189 -0.34 -20.40 10.90
CA SER A 189 -1.34 -21.33 11.43
C SER A 189 -0.68 -22.24 12.46
N GLU A 190 -1.17 -22.19 13.67
CA GLU A 190 -0.76 -23.08 14.74
C GLU A 190 -1.77 -24.21 14.89
N GLY A 191 -1.28 -25.43 14.98
CA GLY A 191 -2.13 -26.60 15.05
C GLY A 191 -1.37 -27.86 15.43
N ALA A 192 -2.01 -29.00 15.26
CA ALA A 192 -1.42 -30.29 15.49
C ALA A 192 -1.22 -31.06 14.19
N GLU A 193 -0.15 -31.80 14.13
CA GLU A 193 0.07 -32.83 13.11
C GLU A 193 -0.09 -34.18 13.79
N PHE A 194 -0.95 -35.03 13.23
CA PHE A 194 -1.19 -36.37 13.69
C PHE A 194 -0.81 -37.42 12.64
N ASP A 195 -0.22 -38.53 13.07
CA ASP A 195 0.12 -39.68 12.25
C ASP A 195 -1.03 -40.66 12.30
N PHE A 196 -1.70 -40.88 11.16
CA PHE A 196 -2.77 -41.85 11.00
C PHE A 196 -2.20 -43.16 10.41
N PRO A 197 -2.12 -44.25 11.18
CA PRO A 197 -1.62 -45.53 10.67
C PRO A 197 -2.43 -46.03 9.51
N MET A 198 -1.78 -46.47 8.44
CA MET A 198 -2.43 -46.96 7.23
C MET A 198 -2.84 -48.41 7.40
N LYS A 199 -4.05 -48.77 6.96
CA LYS A 199 -4.48 -50.18 6.86
C LYS A 199 -3.96 -50.76 5.57
N SER A 200 -2.86 -51.53 5.63
CA SER A 200 -2.32 -52.29 4.50
C SER A 200 -2.03 -53.69 4.89
N LYS A 201 -2.28 -54.62 3.98
CA LYS A 201 -1.97 -56.04 4.20
C LYS A 201 -0.47 -56.32 4.35
N ASN A 202 0.39 -55.41 3.88
CA ASN A 202 1.85 -55.60 3.81
C ASN A 202 2.65 -54.64 4.66
N ASN A 203 2.06 -53.86 5.56
CA ASN A 203 2.73 -52.83 6.44
C ASN A 203 3.74 -51.90 5.73
N SER A 204 3.66 -51.74 4.42
CA SER A 204 4.62 -50.99 3.60
C SER A 204 4.28 -49.54 3.40
N ILE A 205 3.07 -49.06 3.78
CA ILE A 205 2.63 -47.71 3.60
C ILE A 205 2.93 -46.88 4.87
N PRO A 206 3.69 -45.80 4.80
CA PRO A 206 3.95 -44.97 5.98
C PRO A 206 2.66 -44.33 6.50
N PRO A 207 2.60 -43.98 7.80
CA PRO A 207 1.45 -43.29 8.37
C PRO A 207 1.12 -42.00 7.58
N LEU A 208 -0.17 -41.73 7.38
CA LEU A 208 -0.61 -40.47 6.76
C LEU A 208 -0.55 -39.37 7.78
N LYS A 209 0.27 -38.34 7.49
CA LYS A 209 0.38 -37.14 8.32
C LYS A 209 -0.76 -36.19 7.98
N VAL A 210 -1.46 -35.74 8.99
CA VAL A 210 -2.60 -34.82 8.84
C VAL A 210 -2.44 -33.63 9.76
N PHE A 211 -2.46 -32.45 9.19
CA PHE A 211 -2.45 -31.18 9.94
C PHE A 211 -3.87 -30.71 10.24
N THR A 212 -4.10 -30.22 11.46
CA THR A 212 -5.34 -29.57 11.85
C THR A 212 -5.10 -28.41 12.80
N SER A 213 -5.78 -27.28 12.59
CA SER A 213 -5.87 -26.17 13.55
C SER A 213 -6.87 -26.46 14.68
N ARG A 214 -7.66 -27.53 14.57
CA ARG A 214 -8.70 -27.93 15.52
C ARG A 214 -8.48 -29.36 16.02
N PRO A 215 -7.40 -29.64 16.77
CA PRO A 215 -7.15 -30.98 17.32
C PRO A 215 -8.25 -31.48 18.28
N ASP A 216 -9.03 -30.58 18.87
CA ASP A 216 -10.20 -30.90 19.68
C ASP A 216 -11.28 -31.70 18.94
N THR A 217 -11.32 -31.62 17.61
CA THR A 217 -12.33 -32.28 16.79
C THR A 217 -11.90 -33.67 16.27
N ILE A 218 -10.71 -34.17 16.67
CA ILE A 218 -10.14 -35.44 16.19
C ILE A 218 -11.09 -36.66 16.38
N PHE A 219 -11.94 -36.65 17.41
CA PHE A 219 -12.91 -37.69 17.70
C PHE A 219 -14.14 -37.68 16.77
N GLY A 220 -14.36 -36.56 16.07
CA GLY A 220 -15.42 -36.35 15.10
C GLY A 220 -15.00 -36.60 13.65
N VAL A 221 -13.81 -37.12 13.41
CA VAL A 221 -13.31 -37.44 12.06
C VAL A 221 -14.08 -38.59 11.46
N HIS A 222 -14.58 -38.40 10.24
CA HIS A 222 -15.32 -39.43 9.49
C HIS A 222 -14.54 -39.98 8.29
N TYR A 223 -13.61 -39.19 7.76
CA TYR A 223 -12.78 -39.53 6.62
C TYR A 223 -11.52 -38.66 6.58
N LEU A 224 -10.58 -39.03 5.74
CA LEU A 224 -9.39 -38.23 5.43
C LEU A 224 -9.43 -37.85 3.95
N VAL A 225 -8.86 -36.66 3.62
CA VAL A 225 -8.77 -36.19 2.23
C VAL A 225 -7.33 -35.82 1.91
N VAL A 226 -6.86 -36.29 0.76
CA VAL A 226 -5.52 -35.95 0.26
C VAL A 226 -5.61 -35.09 -0.99
N SER A 227 -4.59 -34.26 -1.21
CA SER A 227 -4.45 -33.41 -2.38
C SER A 227 -4.17 -34.20 -3.65
N LEU A 228 -4.45 -33.63 -4.83
CA LEU A 228 -4.26 -34.27 -6.14
C LEU A 228 -2.82 -34.70 -6.45
N ASN A 229 -1.84 -34.16 -5.75
CA ASN A 229 -0.42 -34.46 -5.94
C ASN A 229 0.20 -35.20 -4.75
N HIS A 230 -0.62 -35.70 -3.84
CA HIS A 230 -0.12 -36.42 -2.65
C HIS A 230 0.63 -37.72 -3.04
N PRO A 231 1.80 -38.01 -2.41
CA PRO A 231 2.59 -39.20 -2.72
C PRO A 231 1.85 -40.53 -2.57
N LEU A 232 0.80 -40.54 -1.74
CA LEU A 232 -0.07 -41.70 -1.55
C LEU A 232 -0.80 -42.12 -2.84
N LEU A 233 -0.99 -41.19 -3.79
CA LEU A 233 -1.64 -41.42 -5.08
C LEU A 233 -0.65 -42.01 -6.09
N SER A 234 -0.07 -43.15 -5.76
CA SER A 234 0.80 -43.93 -6.63
C SER A 234 0.15 -45.26 -6.99
N LYS A 235 0.54 -45.84 -8.14
CA LYS A 235 0.08 -47.16 -8.56
C LYS A 235 0.51 -48.29 -7.58
N GLU A 236 1.52 -47.99 -6.76
CA GLU A 236 2.01 -48.93 -5.75
C GLU A 236 1.05 -49.05 -4.56
N TYR A 237 0.43 -47.93 -4.15
CA TYR A 237 -0.39 -47.89 -2.95
C TYR A 237 -1.89 -48.01 -3.21
N ILE A 238 -2.37 -47.40 -4.32
CA ILE A 238 -3.80 -47.51 -4.70
C ILE A 238 -4.14 -48.96 -5.12
N PRO A 239 -5.23 -49.55 -4.60
CA PRO A 239 -5.70 -50.85 -5.06
C PRO A 239 -5.97 -50.87 -6.56
N GLN A 240 -5.58 -51.95 -7.25
CA GLN A 240 -5.67 -52.09 -8.70
C GLN A 240 -7.08 -51.83 -9.25
N GLU A 241 -8.10 -52.27 -8.52
CA GLU A 241 -9.52 -52.05 -8.83
C GLU A 241 -9.95 -50.56 -8.86
N ASN A 242 -9.18 -49.67 -8.18
CA ASN A 242 -9.45 -48.24 -8.11
C ASN A 242 -8.55 -47.41 -9.04
N HIS A 243 -7.55 -48.01 -9.71
CA HIS A 243 -6.60 -47.26 -10.56
C HIS A 243 -7.29 -46.39 -11.60
N ALA A 244 -8.20 -46.97 -12.42
CA ALA A 244 -8.87 -46.19 -13.47
C ALA A 244 -9.63 -45.01 -12.89
N LYS A 245 -10.48 -45.23 -11.90
CA LYS A 245 -11.31 -44.21 -11.29
C LYS A 245 -10.48 -43.07 -10.65
N VAL A 246 -9.45 -43.45 -9.88
CA VAL A 246 -8.65 -42.44 -9.13
C VAL A 246 -7.77 -41.64 -10.05
N PHE A 247 -7.08 -42.29 -11.00
CA PHE A 247 -6.16 -41.56 -11.87
C PHE A 247 -6.88 -40.72 -12.93
N ASP A 248 -8.02 -41.24 -13.49
CA ASP A 248 -8.85 -40.44 -14.39
C ASP A 248 -9.43 -39.19 -13.68
N PHE A 249 -9.89 -39.37 -12.43
CA PHE A 249 -10.35 -38.23 -11.62
C PHE A 249 -9.22 -37.25 -11.36
N VAL A 250 -8.04 -37.71 -10.96
CA VAL A 250 -6.88 -36.84 -10.66
C VAL A 250 -6.44 -36.06 -11.90
N GLU A 251 -6.38 -36.69 -13.07
CA GLU A 251 -6.00 -35.99 -14.31
C GLU A 251 -7.07 -34.97 -14.73
N THR A 252 -8.36 -35.33 -14.64
CA THR A 252 -9.46 -34.42 -14.94
C THR A 252 -9.49 -33.25 -13.97
N ALA A 253 -9.34 -33.51 -12.66
CA ALA A 253 -9.34 -32.48 -11.63
C ALA A 253 -8.10 -31.57 -11.71
N LYS A 254 -6.93 -32.09 -12.05
CA LYS A 254 -5.73 -31.26 -12.32
C LYS A 254 -5.96 -30.32 -13.48
N GLY A 255 -6.62 -30.78 -14.53
CA GLY A 255 -7.03 -29.93 -15.64
C GLY A 255 -7.96 -28.79 -15.19
N GLN A 256 -8.90 -29.06 -14.29
CA GLN A 256 -9.82 -28.08 -13.71
C GLN A 256 -9.15 -27.17 -12.66
N GLU A 257 -8.30 -27.71 -11.80
CA GLU A 257 -7.53 -26.94 -10.79
C GLU A 257 -6.67 -25.83 -11.44
N VAL A 258 -6.19 -26.07 -12.64
CA VAL A 258 -5.48 -25.08 -13.46
C VAL A 258 -6.38 -23.92 -13.83
N ILE A 259 -7.62 -24.19 -14.17
CA ILE A 259 -8.60 -23.17 -14.54
C ILE A 259 -9.02 -22.35 -13.32
N GLU A 260 -9.10 -22.97 -12.16
CA GLU A 260 -9.67 -22.38 -10.94
C GLU A 260 -8.70 -21.57 -10.07
N ARG A 261 -7.39 -21.84 -10.11
CA ARG A 261 -6.38 -21.05 -9.35
C ARG A 261 -6.22 -19.61 -9.83
N ILE A 262 -6.87 -19.23 -10.89
CA ILE A 262 -6.66 -17.99 -11.62
C ILE A 262 -7.70 -16.91 -11.35
N GLY A 263 -8.85 -17.26 -10.79
CA GLY A 263 -9.90 -16.29 -10.42
C GLY A 263 -9.87 -15.89 -8.95
N ASP A 264 -10.41 -14.71 -8.68
CA ASP A 264 -10.46 -14.05 -7.39
C ASP A 264 -11.02 -14.96 -6.26
N ASN A 265 -10.28 -15.09 -5.16
CA ASN A 265 -10.53 -16.05 -4.08
C ASN A 265 -11.90 -15.95 -3.37
N LYS A 266 -12.68 -14.89 -3.59
CA LYS A 266 -14.00 -14.71 -2.98
C LYS A 266 -15.16 -15.30 -3.79
N THR A 267 -15.13 -15.15 -5.10
CA THR A 267 -16.18 -15.68 -6.00
C THR A 267 -16.21 -17.19 -6.10
N LYS A 268 -15.11 -17.85 -5.82
CA LYS A 268 -14.94 -19.30 -5.99
C LYS A 268 -15.41 -20.13 -4.80
N GLN A 269 -15.29 -19.59 -3.61
CA GLN A 269 -15.91 -20.21 -2.44
C GLN A 269 -17.43 -20.31 -2.63
N ASP A 270 -18.02 -19.33 -3.33
CA ASP A 270 -19.44 -19.29 -3.68
C ASP A 270 -19.80 -20.22 -4.86
N GLU A 271 -18.88 -20.56 -5.76
CA GLU A 271 -19.10 -21.48 -6.87
C GLU A 271 -19.04 -22.96 -6.45
N TYR A 272 -18.07 -23.31 -5.59
CA TYR A 272 -18.08 -24.66 -4.97
C TYR A 272 -19.34 -24.88 -4.13
N LEU A 273 -19.85 -23.84 -3.49
CA LEU A 273 -21.13 -23.87 -2.78
C LEU A 273 -22.34 -24.11 -3.72
N LYS A 274 -22.23 -23.77 -5.01
CA LYS A 274 -23.31 -23.99 -6.00
C LYS A 274 -23.25 -25.34 -6.70
N PHE A 275 -22.06 -25.89 -6.97
CA PHE A 275 -21.87 -27.09 -7.79
C PHE A 275 -21.40 -28.32 -7.01
N GLY A 276 -21.03 -28.12 -5.74
CA GLY A 276 -20.53 -29.17 -4.84
C GLY A 276 -19.03 -29.45 -5.00
N ILE A 277 -18.45 -30.00 -3.92
CA ILE A 277 -17.01 -30.29 -3.86
C ILE A 277 -16.79 -31.73 -4.34
N PRO A 278 -16.17 -31.96 -5.51
CA PRO A 278 -15.95 -33.30 -6.03
C PRO A 278 -14.84 -34.00 -5.25
N GLY A 279 -15.02 -35.30 -5.02
CA GLY A 279 -14.00 -36.18 -4.45
C GLY A 279 -14.25 -37.62 -4.80
N ILE A 280 -13.18 -38.43 -4.76
CA ILE A 280 -13.30 -39.86 -5.03
C ILE A 280 -12.58 -40.68 -3.95
N HIS A 281 -13.21 -41.75 -3.53
CA HIS A 281 -12.63 -42.70 -2.59
C HIS A 281 -11.44 -43.43 -3.25
N THR A 282 -10.30 -43.41 -2.58
CA THR A 282 -9.05 -44.01 -3.11
C THR A 282 -8.97 -45.53 -3.00
N GLY A 283 -9.84 -46.15 -2.20
CA GLY A 283 -9.75 -47.54 -1.81
C GLY A 283 -8.83 -47.78 -0.61
N LEU A 284 -8.19 -46.75 -0.11
CA LEU A 284 -7.29 -46.81 1.04
C LEU A 284 -8.03 -46.41 2.32
N TYR A 285 -7.55 -46.95 3.44
CA TYR A 285 -8.05 -46.63 4.77
C TYR A 285 -6.92 -46.36 5.74
N ALA A 286 -7.14 -45.43 6.65
CA ALA A 286 -6.26 -45.19 7.78
C ALA A 286 -7.00 -45.43 9.10
N THR A 287 -6.27 -45.57 10.19
CA THR A 287 -6.83 -45.73 11.53
C THR A 287 -6.74 -44.43 12.30
N ASN A 288 -7.85 -43.96 12.90
CA ASN A 288 -7.82 -42.84 13.83
C ASN A 288 -6.99 -43.24 15.05
N PRO A 289 -5.89 -42.55 15.37
CA PRO A 289 -4.98 -42.98 16.44
C PRO A 289 -5.58 -42.90 17.85
N PHE A 290 -6.68 -42.17 18.06
CA PHE A 290 -7.39 -42.07 19.33
C PHE A 290 -8.54 -43.04 19.47
N THR A 291 -9.35 -43.22 18.43
CA THR A 291 -10.57 -44.07 18.51
C THR A 291 -10.36 -45.48 17.98
N GLY A 292 -9.29 -45.73 17.23
CA GLY A 292 -9.06 -47.01 16.59
C GLY A 292 -9.94 -47.29 15.36
N GLU A 293 -10.79 -46.35 14.99
CA GLU A 293 -11.72 -46.48 13.87
C GLU A 293 -11.02 -46.43 12.51
N SER A 294 -11.61 -47.14 11.56
CA SER A 294 -11.13 -47.14 10.17
C SER A 294 -11.78 -46.02 9.40
N LEU A 295 -10.95 -45.08 8.89
CA LEU A 295 -11.34 -43.95 8.15
C LEU A 295 -11.03 -44.12 6.65
N PRO A 296 -12.01 -43.93 5.74
CA PRO A 296 -11.76 -43.95 4.31
C PRO A 296 -10.97 -42.75 3.86
N ILE A 297 -10.10 -42.89 2.85
CA ILE A 297 -9.27 -41.83 2.30
C ILE A 297 -9.83 -41.43 0.94
N TYR A 298 -10.11 -40.13 0.80
CA TYR A 298 -10.58 -39.52 -0.44
C TYR A 298 -9.47 -38.66 -1.06
N VAL A 299 -9.54 -38.44 -2.37
CA VAL A 299 -8.76 -37.39 -3.06
C VAL A 299 -9.70 -36.32 -3.55
N SER A 300 -9.31 -35.05 -3.37
CA SER A 300 -10.12 -33.90 -3.80
C SER A 300 -9.27 -32.69 -4.07
N PRO A 301 -9.63 -31.82 -5.06
CA PRO A 301 -8.93 -30.60 -5.39
C PRO A 301 -9.00 -29.51 -4.32
N TYR A 302 -9.93 -29.58 -3.35
CA TYR A 302 -10.01 -28.55 -2.31
C TYR A 302 -8.87 -28.62 -1.29
N VAL A 303 -8.13 -29.74 -1.24
CA VAL A 303 -6.96 -29.88 -0.37
C VAL A 303 -5.71 -29.41 -1.10
N LEU A 304 -5.09 -28.36 -0.56
CA LEU A 304 -3.88 -27.78 -1.15
C LEU A 304 -2.66 -28.69 -0.95
N SER A 305 -1.96 -29.01 -2.03
CA SER A 305 -0.77 -29.89 -1.99
C SER A 305 0.38 -29.33 -1.16
N ASP A 306 0.46 -28.00 -1.08
CA ASP A 306 1.60 -27.28 -0.50
C ASP A 306 1.26 -26.66 0.86
N TYR A 307 0.11 -27.02 1.44
CA TYR A 307 -0.27 -26.61 2.78
C TYR A 307 -0.33 -27.81 3.70
N GLY A 308 0.43 -27.78 4.76
CA GLY A 308 0.55 -28.92 5.65
C GLY A 308 1.23 -30.12 5.00
N SER A 309 0.71 -31.27 5.33
CA SER A 309 1.12 -32.55 4.74
C SER A 309 0.43 -32.85 3.40
N GLY A 310 -0.39 -31.92 2.87
CA GLY A 310 -1.26 -32.18 1.73
C GLY A 310 -2.41 -33.14 2.05
N ALA A 311 -2.72 -33.29 3.34
CA ALA A 311 -3.83 -34.10 3.83
C ALA A 311 -4.58 -33.40 4.96
N VAL A 312 -5.89 -33.55 4.99
CA VAL A 312 -6.78 -33.00 6.00
C VAL A 312 -7.73 -34.04 6.56
N MET A 313 -8.20 -33.81 7.77
CA MET A 313 -9.27 -34.65 8.37
C MET A 313 -10.63 -34.02 8.05
N GLY A 314 -11.60 -34.84 7.65
CA GLY A 314 -12.99 -34.46 7.40
C GLY A 314 -13.82 -34.56 8.68
N VAL A 315 -14.30 -33.42 9.17
CA VAL A 315 -15.08 -33.31 10.40
C VAL A 315 -16.41 -32.58 10.13
N PRO A 316 -17.39 -33.26 9.55
CA PRO A 316 -18.61 -32.64 9.03
C PRO A 316 -19.45 -31.90 10.10
N ALA A 317 -19.36 -32.28 11.39
CA ALA A 317 -20.06 -31.55 12.45
C ALA A 317 -19.45 -30.18 12.77
N HIS A 318 -18.19 -29.91 12.37
CA HIS A 318 -17.41 -28.74 12.80
C HIS A 318 -16.74 -27.95 11.67
N ASP A 319 -16.88 -28.37 10.41
CA ASP A 319 -16.45 -27.61 9.23
C ASP A 319 -17.53 -27.66 8.14
N LYS A 320 -17.90 -26.51 7.60
CA LYS A 320 -18.98 -26.39 6.59
C LYS A 320 -18.60 -27.08 5.27
N ARG A 321 -17.34 -27.02 4.86
CA ARG A 321 -16.87 -27.67 3.63
C ARG A 321 -16.88 -29.18 3.78
N ASP A 322 -16.52 -29.68 4.96
CA ASP A 322 -16.55 -31.10 5.26
C ASP A 322 -18.00 -31.64 5.32
N TRP A 323 -18.94 -30.83 5.81
CA TRP A 323 -20.36 -31.14 5.76
C TRP A 323 -20.87 -31.28 4.33
N GLU A 324 -20.55 -30.30 3.47
CA GLU A 324 -20.93 -30.33 2.06
C GLU A 324 -20.29 -31.49 1.34
N PHE A 325 -19.00 -31.73 1.56
CA PHE A 325 -18.28 -32.89 1.01
C PHE A 325 -18.89 -34.19 1.43
N THR A 326 -19.26 -34.33 2.70
CA THR A 326 -19.94 -35.52 3.25
C THR A 326 -21.27 -35.76 2.57
N SER A 327 -22.09 -34.73 2.41
CA SER A 327 -23.42 -34.81 1.81
C SER A 327 -23.36 -35.19 0.32
N ILE A 328 -22.46 -34.56 -0.45
CA ILE A 328 -22.29 -34.78 -1.89
C ILE A 328 -21.78 -36.20 -2.18
N ASN A 329 -20.75 -36.61 -1.44
CA ASN A 329 -20.11 -37.91 -1.64
C ASN A 329 -20.79 -39.02 -0.85
N LYS A 330 -21.90 -38.76 -0.15
CA LYS A 330 -22.71 -39.72 0.63
C LYS A 330 -21.86 -40.53 1.59
N ILE A 331 -20.97 -39.90 2.34
CA ILE A 331 -20.02 -40.54 3.24
C ILE A 331 -20.69 -40.99 4.53
N ALA A 332 -21.58 -40.17 5.07
CA ALA A 332 -22.35 -40.42 6.27
C ALA A 332 -23.73 -39.73 6.19
N ASN A 333 -24.74 -40.28 6.85
CA ASN A 333 -26.04 -39.65 7.03
C ASN A 333 -26.00 -38.70 8.23
N ASP A 334 -26.92 -37.73 8.29
CA ASP A 334 -26.97 -36.71 9.35
C ASP A 334 -26.97 -37.28 10.77
N ASN A 335 -27.63 -38.43 10.96
CA ASN A 335 -27.69 -39.12 12.26
C ASN A 335 -26.38 -39.86 12.65
N GLU A 336 -25.47 -40.05 11.71
CA GLU A 336 -24.20 -40.72 11.90
C GLU A 336 -23.07 -39.71 12.18
N ILE A 337 -23.32 -38.41 11.94
CA ILE A 337 -22.34 -37.34 12.11
C ILE A 337 -22.14 -37.06 13.60
N ARG A 338 -20.92 -37.27 14.09
CA ARG A 338 -20.55 -37.06 15.49
C ARG A 338 -20.23 -35.62 15.81
N ARG A 339 -21.02 -35.03 16.71
CA ARG A 339 -20.76 -33.70 17.24
C ARG A 339 -19.92 -33.80 18.51
N VAL A 340 -18.68 -33.36 18.45
CA VAL A 340 -17.71 -33.51 19.55
C VAL A 340 -17.48 -32.20 20.35
N VAL A 341 -17.98 -31.05 19.87
CA VAL A 341 -17.93 -29.77 20.55
C VAL A 341 -19.32 -29.14 20.58
N GLU A 342 -19.74 -28.66 21.75
CA GLU A 342 -21.00 -27.93 21.97
C GLU A 342 -20.75 -26.50 22.50
N PRO A 343 -21.67 -25.54 22.23
CA PRO A 343 -21.56 -24.16 22.74
C PRO A 343 -21.59 -24.11 24.28
N LEU A 344 -20.91 -23.10 24.86
CA LEU A 344 -20.83 -22.86 26.30
C LEU A 344 -22.15 -22.38 26.92
N SER A 345 -23.01 -21.71 26.17
CA SER A 345 -24.31 -21.24 26.62
C SER A 345 -25.39 -21.77 25.70
N ILE A 346 -26.53 -22.17 26.32
CA ILE A 346 -27.76 -22.50 25.61
C ILE A 346 -28.43 -21.18 25.15
N GLU A 347 -27.75 -20.36 24.41
CA GLU A 347 -28.44 -19.46 23.52
C GLU A 347 -28.93 -20.34 22.38
N LYS A 348 -30.26 -20.51 22.33
CA LYS A 348 -30.98 -21.14 21.24
C LYS A 348 -30.61 -20.43 19.95
N ASP A 349 -29.49 -20.82 19.38
CA ASP A 349 -29.16 -20.46 18.01
C ASP A 349 -30.21 -21.17 17.17
N LYS A 350 -31.01 -20.38 16.46
CA LYS A 350 -32.15 -20.84 15.64
C LYS A 350 -31.76 -21.68 14.43
N THR A 351 -30.58 -22.28 14.46
CA THR A 351 -30.07 -23.21 13.44
C THR A 351 -30.00 -24.64 14.00
N GLU A 352 -31.13 -25.19 14.23
CA GLU A 352 -31.33 -26.51 14.86
C GLU A 352 -30.77 -27.71 14.08
N ASN A 353 -30.04 -27.55 12.99
CA ASN A 353 -29.46 -28.66 12.22
C ASN A 353 -28.19 -28.32 11.42
N GLN A 354 -27.28 -27.45 11.89
CA GLN A 354 -26.10 -27.12 11.10
C GLN A 354 -24.81 -27.10 11.91
N VAL A 355 -23.74 -27.22 11.17
CA VAL A 355 -22.33 -27.27 11.54
C VAL A 355 -21.93 -26.25 12.60
N TYR A 356 -21.42 -26.70 13.74
CA TYR A 356 -20.90 -25.83 14.80
C TYR A 356 -19.39 -25.63 14.66
N THR A 357 -18.97 -24.47 14.22
CA THR A 357 -17.56 -24.12 13.97
C THR A 357 -16.88 -23.40 15.16
N GLY A 358 -17.65 -23.04 16.21
CA GLY A 358 -17.17 -22.27 17.35
C GLY A 358 -16.34 -23.07 18.36
N TYR A 359 -15.84 -22.36 19.37
CA TYR A 359 -15.22 -22.93 20.55
C TYR A 359 -16.30 -23.18 21.59
N GLY A 360 -16.16 -24.30 22.34
CA GLY A 360 -17.17 -24.73 23.30
C GLY A 360 -16.64 -25.71 24.33
N ILE A 361 -17.47 -26.71 24.68
CA ILE A 361 -17.13 -27.79 25.59
C ILE A 361 -17.19 -29.12 24.82
N LEU A 362 -16.27 -30.02 25.09
CA LEU A 362 -16.23 -31.33 24.47
C LEU A 362 -17.34 -32.23 25.03
N THR A 363 -18.03 -32.90 24.10
CA THR A 363 -19.14 -33.83 24.40
C THR A 363 -18.65 -35.18 24.87
N SER A 364 -19.58 -36.09 25.17
CA SER A 364 -19.31 -37.52 25.51
C SER A 364 -18.57 -38.29 24.43
N GLU A 365 -18.72 -37.88 23.15
CA GLU A 365 -18.03 -38.49 22.00
C GLU A 365 -16.51 -38.35 22.03
N SER A 366 -16.00 -37.43 22.85
CA SER A 366 -14.56 -37.17 23.03
C SER A 366 -13.91 -38.00 24.14
N GLY A 367 -14.65 -38.99 24.69
CA GLY A 367 -14.10 -39.92 25.67
C GLY A 367 -13.54 -39.27 26.94
N ALA A 368 -12.26 -39.50 27.22
CA ALA A 368 -11.56 -38.96 28.39
C ALA A 368 -11.47 -37.39 28.44
N TYR A 369 -11.73 -36.70 27.34
CA TYR A 369 -11.67 -35.26 27.23
C TYR A 369 -13.03 -34.57 27.37
N LYS A 370 -14.11 -35.34 27.64
CA LYS A 370 -15.47 -34.84 27.92
C LYS A 370 -15.45 -33.72 28.96
N GLY A 371 -16.16 -32.63 28.69
CA GLY A 371 -16.34 -31.50 29.61
C GLY A 371 -15.20 -30.48 29.61
N LEU A 372 -14.10 -30.75 28.93
CA LEU A 372 -13.03 -29.76 28.76
C LEU A 372 -13.47 -28.67 27.79
N LYS A 373 -13.05 -27.44 28.05
CA LYS A 373 -13.16 -26.34 27.09
C LYS A 373 -12.23 -26.62 25.90
N THR A 374 -12.62 -26.18 24.72
CA THR A 374 -11.88 -26.38 23.46
C THR A 374 -10.38 -26.11 23.61
N VAL A 375 -9.98 -24.98 24.18
CA VAL A 375 -8.55 -24.62 24.31
C VAL A 375 -7.79 -25.60 25.21
N ASP A 376 -8.37 -25.96 26.34
CA ASP A 376 -7.76 -26.92 27.30
C ASP A 376 -7.71 -28.33 26.69
N ALA A 377 -8.77 -28.70 25.96
CA ALA A 377 -8.85 -29.98 25.26
C ALA A 377 -7.79 -30.10 24.15
N MET A 378 -7.59 -29.07 23.35
CA MET A 378 -6.54 -29.02 22.33
C MET A 378 -5.17 -29.31 22.92
N GLN A 379 -4.83 -28.64 24.04
CA GLN A 379 -3.56 -28.84 24.72
C GLN A 379 -3.42 -30.27 25.28
N ALA A 380 -4.48 -30.80 25.93
CA ALA A 380 -4.48 -32.13 26.51
C ALA A 380 -4.33 -33.23 25.44
N ILE A 381 -5.11 -33.12 24.36
CA ILE A 381 -5.11 -34.09 23.24
C ILE A 381 -3.72 -34.13 22.56
N VAL A 382 -3.15 -32.97 22.23
CA VAL A 382 -1.85 -32.95 21.56
C VAL A 382 -0.72 -33.39 22.50
N ARG A 383 -0.78 -33.03 23.78
CA ARG A 383 0.18 -33.53 24.78
C ARG A 383 0.15 -35.06 24.90
N ASP A 384 -1.04 -35.64 24.90
CA ASP A 384 -1.19 -37.09 25.05
C ASP A 384 -0.80 -37.82 23.77
N ALA A 385 -1.12 -37.24 22.60
CA ALA A 385 -0.64 -37.75 21.30
C ALA A 385 0.90 -37.68 21.19
N GLN A 386 1.51 -36.64 21.72
CA GLN A 386 2.97 -36.47 21.75
C GLN A 386 3.64 -37.52 22.62
N LYS A 387 3.06 -37.80 23.82
CA LYS A 387 3.55 -38.88 24.69
C LYS A 387 3.45 -40.24 24.05
N ALA A 388 2.38 -40.48 23.27
CA ALA A 388 2.16 -41.73 22.56
C ALA A 388 2.91 -41.81 21.23
N GLY A 389 3.58 -40.72 20.78
CA GLY A 389 4.46 -40.71 19.62
C GLY A 389 3.76 -40.58 18.27
N PHE A 390 2.45 -40.27 18.23
CA PHE A 390 1.70 -40.12 16.99
C PHE A 390 1.18 -38.71 16.72
N GLY A 391 1.59 -37.69 17.51
CA GLY A 391 1.16 -36.31 17.26
C GLY A 391 2.10 -35.29 17.87
N ARG A 392 2.04 -34.06 17.36
CA ARG A 392 2.84 -32.94 17.86
C ARG A 392 2.21 -31.60 17.50
N TRP A 393 2.51 -30.54 18.26
CA TRP A 393 2.26 -29.17 17.83
C TRP A 393 3.18 -28.80 16.68
N VAL A 394 2.62 -28.12 15.69
CA VAL A 394 3.37 -27.57 14.55
C VAL A 394 2.84 -26.20 14.19
N THR A 395 3.76 -25.34 13.79
CA THR A 395 3.43 -24.06 13.20
C THR A 395 3.68 -24.16 11.71
N GLN A 396 2.70 -23.74 10.92
CA GLN A 396 2.80 -23.71 9.48
C GLN A 396 2.55 -22.30 8.97
N TYR A 397 3.09 -22.01 7.80
CA TYR A 397 2.91 -20.74 7.13
C TYR A 397 2.33 -20.96 5.74
N ARG A 398 1.44 -20.05 5.32
CA ARG A 398 0.97 -20.00 3.94
C ARG A 398 2.03 -19.46 3.00
N LEU A 399 2.92 -18.59 3.52
CA LEU A 399 4.06 -18.06 2.79
C LEU A 399 4.87 -19.21 2.18
N ARG A 400 5.22 -19.06 0.91
CA ARG A 400 6.07 -20.01 0.17
C ARG A 400 7.38 -19.37 -0.17
N ASP A 401 8.37 -20.21 -0.45
CA ASP A 401 9.67 -19.74 -0.93
C ASP A 401 9.52 -18.99 -2.25
N TRP A 402 10.30 -17.95 -2.38
CA TRP A 402 10.24 -17.02 -3.50
C TRP A 402 10.89 -17.61 -4.74
N LEU A 403 10.12 -17.87 -5.79
CA LEU A 403 10.56 -18.38 -7.09
C LEU A 403 11.27 -17.28 -7.88
N LEU A 404 12.56 -17.46 -8.17
CA LEU A 404 13.41 -16.46 -8.82
C LEU A 404 13.51 -16.61 -10.32
N SER A 405 13.64 -17.84 -10.81
CA SER A 405 14.00 -18.14 -12.20
C SER A 405 13.00 -17.56 -13.19
N ARG A 406 13.52 -16.79 -14.15
CA ARG A 406 12.78 -16.31 -15.32
C ARG A 406 13.56 -16.68 -16.58
N GLN A 407 12.90 -17.32 -17.53
CA GLN A 407 13.48 -17.70 -18.82
C GLN A 407 13.41 -16.50 -19.77
N ARG A 408 14.11 -15.43 -19.40
CA ARG A 408 14.10 -14.12 -20.06
C ARG A 408 15.53 -13.66 -20.30
N TYR A 409 15.69 -12.75 -21.26
CA TYR A 409 16.94 -12.05 -21.47
C TYR A 409 17.07 -10.84 -20.56
N TRP A 410 16.01 -10.02 -20.49
CA TRP A 410 16.07 -8.71 -19.80
C TRP A 410 15.81 -8.83 -18.30
N GLY A 411 16.84 -9.22 -17.60
CA GLY A 411 16.86 -9.41 -16.14
C GLY A 411 18.29 -9.64 -15.65
N THR A 412 18.51 -9.57 -14.34
CA THR A 412 19.79 -9.87 -13.72
C THR A 412 20.13 -11.36 -13.91
N PRO A 413 21.20 -11.71 -14.63
CA PRO A 413 21.60 -13.11 -14.83
C PRO A 413 21.92 -13.77 -13.49
N ILE A 414 21.48 -15.01 -13.33
CA ILE A 414 21.86 -15.82 -12.15
C ILE A 414 23.35 -16.17 -12.24
N PRO A 415 24.19 -15.78 -11.26
CA PRO A 415 25.64 -15.84 -11.39
C PRO A 415 26.21 -17.23 -11.05
N MET A 416 25.54 -18.28 -11.55
CA MET A 416 25.96 -19.66 -11.29
C MET A 416 26.56 -20.30 -12.53
N ILE A 417 27.69 -20.97 -12.34
CA ILE A 417 28.39 -21.74 -13.35
C ILE A 417 28.29 -23.21 -12.99
N HIS A 418 27.64 -24.00 -13.84
CA HIS A 418 27.44 -25.42 -13.67
C HIS A 418 28.66 -26.18 -14.20
N CYS A 419 29.46 -26.70 -13.27
CA CYS A 419 30.64 -27.51 -13.54
C CYS A 419 30.39 -28.93 -13.01
N GLU A 420 30.88 -29.95 -13.70
CA GLU A 420 30.74 -31.35 -13.25
C GLU A 420 31.36 -31.60 -11.87
N LYS A 421 32.41 -30.83 -11.51
CA LYS A 421 33.09 -31.01 -10.24
C LYS A 421 32.49 -30.24 -9.08
N LEU A 422 32.14 -28.98 -9.28
CA LEU A 422 31.48 -28.08 -8.28
C LEU A 422 30.83 -26.89 -8.99
N PRO A 423 29.66 -26.46 -8.56
CA PRO A 423 29.11 -25.19 -9.02
C PRO A 423 30.00 -24.04 -8.53
N GLU A 424 30.36 -23.14 -9.41
CA GLU A 424 31.17 -21.96 -9.14
C GLU A 424 30.44 -20.69 -9.55
N CYS A 425 30.99 -19.54 -9.20
CA CYS A 425 30.40 -18.23 -9.49
C CYS A 425 31.44 -17.27 -10.03
N GLU A 426 31.03 -16.39 -10.89
CA GLU A 426 31.83 -15.30 -11.44
C GLU A 426 31.04 -14.00 -11.36
N LEU A 427 31.67 -12.90 -10.99
CA LEU A 427 31.03 -11.58 -10.93
C LEU A 427 31.86 -10.53 -11.67
N PRO A 428 31.21 -9.67 -12.46
CA PRO A 428 29.80 -9.74 -12.87
C PRO A 428 29.56 -10.70 -14.05
N VAL A 429 28.48 -11.45 -14.05
CA VAL A 429 27.99 -12.13 -15.24
C VAL A 429 27.24 -11.11 -16.07
N LEU A 430 27.82 -10.68 -17.17
CA LEU A 430 27.23 -9.66 -18.03
C LEU A 430 26.26 -10.28 -19.04
N LEU A 431 25.17 -9.54 -19.34
CA LEU A 431 24.29 -9.89 -20.45
C LEU A 431 25.01 -9.71 -21.78
N PRO A 432 24.87 -10.66 -22.73
CA PRO A 432 25.45 -10.54 -24.08
C PRO A 432 24.75 -9.42 -24.87
N SER A 433 25.55 -8.63 -25.58
CA SER A 433 25.03 -7.47 -26.34
C SER A 433 24.38 -7.83 -27.68
N ASN A 434 24.77 -8.97 -28.27
CA ASN A 434 24.38 -9.38 -29.64
C ASN A 434 23.38 -10.54 -29.61
N VAL A 435 22.22 -10.32 -28.96
CA VAL A 435 21.20 -11.36 -28.88
C VAL A 435 20.07 -11.07 -29.87
N SER A 436 19.65 -12.11 -30.60
CA SER A 436 18.48 -12.03 -31.48
C SER A 436 17.20 -12.16 -30.67
N PHE A 437 16.37 -11.13 -30.67
CA PHE A 437 15.07 -11.12 -30.02
C PHE A 437 13.99 -11.59 -31.00
N THR A 438 13.69 -12.88 -30.98
CA THR A 438 12.59 -13.42 -31.77
C THR A 438 11.23 -13.27 -31.10
N GLY A 439 11.22 -12.92 -29.80
CA GLY A 439 10.01 -12.80 -29.01
C GLY A 439 9.25 -14.11 -28.79
N ARG A 440 9.72 -15.19 -29.37
CA ARG A 440 9.10 -16.52 -29.25
C ARG A 440 10.20 -17.58 -29.18
N GLY A 441 10.10 -18.49 -28.23
CA GLY A 441 11.01 -19.61 -28.10
C GLY A 441 11.68 -19.74 -26.74
N GLU A 442 12.72 -20.57 -26.63
CA GLU A 442 13.53 -20.73 -25.43
C GLU A 442 14.25 -19.42 -25.08
N SER A 443 14.67 -19.28 -23.81
CA SER A 443 15.44 -18.12 -23.34
C SER A 443 16.52 -17.74 -24.37
N PRO A 444 16.62 -16.47 -24.79
CA PRO A 444 17.67 -16.02 -25.68
C PRO A 444 19.08 -16.32 -25.18
N LEU A 445 19.27 -16.34 -23.85
CA LEU A 445 20.54 -16.71 -23.22
C LEU A 445 20.92 -18.18 -23.43
N LYS A 446 19.92 -19.07 -23.52
CA LYS A 446 20.12 -20.50 -23.80
C LYS A 446 20.46 -20.76 -25.27
N GLN A 447 20.02 -19.87 -26.15
CA GLN A 447 20.31 -19.94 -27.58
C GLN A 447 21.72 -19.44 -27.91
N ASP A 448 22.27 -18.52 -27.11
CA ASP A 448 23.64 -18.01 -27.26
C ASP A 448 24.64 -19.02 -26.65
N LYS A 449 25.09 -19.94 -27.49
CA LYS A 449 26.04 -21.00 -27.09
C LYS A 449 27.41 -20.47 -26.69
N ASP A 450 27.85 -19.38 -27.27
CA ASP A 450 29.16 -18.77 -26.97
C ASP A 450 29.12 -18.12 -25.59
N TRP A 451 28.02 -17.46 -25.26
CA TRP A 451 27.83 -16.92 -23.91
C TRP A 451 27.56 -18.01 -22.88
N MET A 452 26.75 -19.02 -23.19
CA MET A 452 26.37 -20.09 -22.28
C MET A 452 27.60 -20.98 -21.92
N ASN A 453 28.41 -21.38 -22.89
CA ASN A 453 29.55 -22.24 -22.65
C ASN A 453 30.74 -21.42 -22.13
N CYS A 454 31.30 -21.82 -21.02
CA CYS A 454 32.39 -21.10 -20.40
C CYS A 454 33.43 -22.11 -19.81
N LYS A 455 34.49 -21.57 -19.29
CA LYS A 455 35.42 -22.34 -18.47
C LYS A 455 35.09 -22.13 -17.01
N CYS A 456 35.14 -23.22 -16.24
CA CYS A 456 35.00 -23.12 -14.79
C CYS A 456 36.13 -22.24 -14.22
N PRO A 457 35.84 -21.19 -13.44
CA PRO A 457 36.87 -20.31 -12.91
C PRO A 457 37.84 -21.00 -11.93
N LYS A 458 37.43 -22.16 -11.37
CA LYS A 458 38.21 -22.90 -10.40
C LYS A 458 39.03 -24.06 -11.01
N CYS A 459 38.39 -24.90 -11.80
CA CYS A 459 39.06 -26.08 -12.36
C CYS A 459 39.46 -25.89 -13.83
N HIS A 460 39.11 -24.78 -14.47
CA HIS A 460 39.37 -24.43 -15.86
C HIS A 460 38.83 -25.44 -16.91
N GLY A 461 38.04 -26.43 -16.47
CA GLY A 461 37.34 -27.38 -17.34
C GLY A 461 36.10 -26.76 -17.98
N PRO A 462 35.47 -27.49 -18.93
CA PRO A 462 34.24 -27.05 -19.57
C PRO A 462 33.13 -26.90 -18.51
N ALA A 463 32.33 -25.82 -18.64
CA ALA A 463 31.24 -25.51 -17.76
C ALA A 463 30.18 -24.71 -18.51
N THR A 464 29.00 -24.57 -17.93
CA THR A 464 27.91 -23.76 -18.52
C THR A 464 27.39 -22.73 -17.53
N ARG A 465 27.14 -21.50 -17.99
CA ARG A 465 26.44 -20.49 -17.21
C ARG A 465 24.96 -20.88 -17.07
N ASP A 466 24.38 -20.50 -15.94
CA ASP A 466 22.93 -20.53 -15.81
C ASP A 466 22.30 -19.59 -16.83
N THR A 467 21.22 -20.02 -17.47
CA THR A 467 20.57 -19.28 -18.55
C THR A 467 19.28 -18.59 -18.10
N ASP A 468 18.93 -18.71 -16.83
CA ASP A 468 17.82 -17.99 -16.23
C ASP A 468 18.28 -16.61 -15.72
N THR A 469 17.36 -15.66 -15.74
CA THR A 469 17.50 -14.38 -15.05
C THR A 469 16.67 -14.37 -13.77
N MET A 470 17.01 -13.49 -12.85
CA MET A 470 16.25 -13.33 -11.61
C MET A 470 14.94 -12.58 -11.85
N ASP A 471 13.95 -12.84 -11.03
CA ASP A 471 12.79 -12.00 -10.85
C ASP A 471 13.22 -10.55 -10.57
N THR A 472 12.61 -9.58 -11.23
CA THR A 472 12.95 -8.16 -11.09
C THR A 472 12.76 -7.61 -9.68
N PHE A 473 11.87 -8.21 -8.89
CA PHE A 473 11.74 -7.84 -7.48
C PHE A 473 13.03 -8.07 -6.67
N VAL A 474 13.95 -8.91 -7.13
CA VAL A 474 15.25 -9.08 -6.47
C VAL A 474 16.05 -7.78 -6.56
N ASP A 475 16.07 -7.15 -7.73
CA ASP A 475 16.75 -5.88 -7.92
C ASP A 475 16.14 -4.75 -7.10
N SER A 476 14.82 -4.69 -7.03
CA SER A 476 14.09 -3.66 -6.28
C SER A 476 13.99 -3.93 -4.77
N SER A 477 14.44 -5.09 -4.27
CA SER A 477 14.36 -5.41 -2.83
C SER A 477 15.42 -4.74 -1.97
N TRP A 478 16.47 -4.18 -2.54
CA TRP A 478 17.60 -3.58 -1.80
C TRP A 478 18.03 -2.21 -2.32
N TYR A 479 17.39 -1.65 -3.34
CA TYR A 479 17.78 -0.42 -4.03
C TYR A 479 17.89 0.81 -3.11
N PHE A 480 17.06 0.88 -2.06
CA PHE A 480 17.11 1.96 -1.07
C PHE A 480 18.44 1.98 -0.30
N LEU A 481 19.10 0.84 -0.13
CA LEU A 481 20.46 0.75 0.40
C LEU A 481 21.50 1.25 -0.62
N ARG A 482 21.31 0.95 -1.91
CA ARG A 482 22.22 1.46 -2.94
C ARG A 482 22.19 2.98 -3.04
N PHE A 483 21.04 3.59 -2.78
CA PHE A 483 20.90 5.05 -2.79
C PHE A 483 21.79 5.77 -1.76
N VAL A 484 22.15 5.12 -0.66
CA VAL A 484 22.98 5.77 0.36
C VAL A 484 24.42 5.94 -0.12
N ASP A 485 24.88 5.06 -1.05
CA ASP A 485 26.24 5.10 -1.60
C ASP A 485 26.27 4.54 -3.04
N PRO A 486 25.66 5.24 -4.01
CA PRO A 486 25.41 4.69 -5.34
C PRO A 486 26.66 4.54 -6.20
N LYS A 487 27.72 5.29 -5.89
CA LYS A 487 28.98 5.31 -6.66
C LYS A 487 30.02 4.33 -6.12
N ASN A 488 29.73 3.55 -5.08
CA ASN A 488 30.65 2.58 -4.52
C ASN A 488 30.94 1.43 -5.51
N LEU A 489 32.21 1.24 -5.81
CA LEU A 489 32.65 0.19 -6.73
C LEU A 489 33.17 -1.05 -6.02
N MET A 490 33.45 -0.97 -4.72
CA MET A 490 34.07 -2.01 -3.91
C MET A 490 33.07 -2.89 -3.18
N GLU A 491 31.93 -2.31 -2.81
CA GLU A 491 30.87 -2.98 -2.05
C GLU A 491 29.48 -2.47 -2.48
N PRO A 492 28.38 -3.18 -2.18
CA PRO A 492 27.03 -2.76 -2.58
C PRO A 492 26.67 -1.38 -2.06
N PHE A 493 27.14 -1.03 -0.88
CA PHE A 493 26.99 0.25 -0.18
C PHE A 493 27.96 0.29 1.00
N SER A 494 28.31 1.48 1.45
CA SER A 494 29.14 1.66 2.66
C SER A 494 28.34 1.25 3.91
N SER A 495 28.87 0.32 4.69
CA SER A 495 28.28 -0.16 5.94
C SER A 495 28.04 1.00 6.92
N SER A 496 29.03 1.88 7.09
CA SER A 496 28.94 3.00 8.03
C SER A 496 27.87 4.02 7.63
N ILE A 497 27.73 4.33 6.33
CA ILE A 497 26.70 5.25 5.83
C ILE A 497 25.33 4.61 5.98
N ALA A 498 25.16 3.34 5.59
CA ALA A 498 23.92 2.62 5.75
C ALA A 498 23.47 2.56 7.21
N SER A 499 24.37 2.22 8.13
CA SER A 499 24.10 2.17 9.59
C SER A 499 23.68 3.54 10.13
N SER A 500 24.20 4.63 9.58
CA SER A 500 23.81 5.99 10.03
C SER A 500 22.46 6.46 9.50
N LEU A 501 22.05 6.00 8.32
CA LEU A 501 20.88 6.53 7.59
C LEU A 501 19.65 5.61 7.66
N LEU A 502 19.80 4.31 7.89
CA LEU A 502 18.68 3.38 7.99
C LEU A 502 18.07 3.37 9.40
N PRO A 503 16.76 3.01 9.49
CA PRO A 503 15.80 2.79 8.41
C PRO A 503 15.46 4.08 7.66
N VAL A 504 14.95 3.94 6.43
CA VAL A 504 14.41 5.06 5.65
C VAL A 504 13.28 5.74 6.43
N ASP A 505 13.34 7.04 6.61
CA ASP A 505 12.39 7.76 7.47
C ASP A 505 10.96 7.75 6.92
N VAL A 506 10.79 8.02 5.60
CA VAL A 506 9.48 8.03 4.94
C VAL A 506 9.57 7.30 3.61
N TYR A 507 8.74 6.29 3.44
CA TYR A 507 8.66 5.50 2.22
C TYR A 507 7.28 5.64 1.57
N VAL A 508 7.24 6.13 0.34
CA VAL A 508 6.00 6.45 -0.37
C VAL A 508 5.83 5.56 -1.59
N GLY A 509 4.66 4.95 -1.74
CA GLY A 509 4.37 4.11 -2.91
C GLY A 509 2.96 3.55 -2.95
N GLY A 510 2.67 2.73 -3.97
CA GLY A 510 1.36 2.12 -4.16
C GLY A 510 1.08 0.99 -3.17
N VAL A 511 -0.18 0.85 -2.75
CA VAL A 511 -0.61 -0.23 -1.84
C VAL A 511 -0.49 -1.62 -2.47
N GLU A 512 -0.47 -1.73 -3.79
CA GLU A 512 -0.28 -2.98 -4.53
C GLU A 512 1.04 -3.68 -4.22
N HIS A 513 2.02 -2.94 -3.70
CA HIS A 513 3.32 -3.48 -3.31
C HIS A 513 3.36 -4.06 -1.88
N ALA A 514 2.24 -4.04 -1.16
CA ALA A 514 2.16 -4.42 0.26
C ALA A 514 2.64 -5.85 0.53
N ILE A 515 2.31 -6.82 -0.32
CA ILE A 515 2.57 -8.26 -0.12
C ILE A 515 3.70 -8.83 -0.98
N LEU A 516 4.22 -8.05 -1.94
CA LEU A 516 5.34 -8.45 -2.81
C LEU A 516 6.58 -7.65 -2.46
N HIS A 517 6.77 -6.50 -3.10
CA HIS A 517 7.96 -5.66 -2.94
C HIS A 517 8.29 -5.35 -1.46
N LEU A 518 7.30 -4.92 -0.66
CA LEU A 518 7.57 -4.56 0.75
C LEU A 518 8.00 -5.77 1.58
N LEU A 519 7.39 -6.93 1.36
CA LEU A 519 7.77 -8.15 2.06
C LEU A 519 9.18 -8.59 1.68
N TYR A 520 9.52 -8.51 0.40
CA TYR A 520 10.85 -8.87 -0.10
C TYR A 520 11.93 -7.88 0.36
N ALA A 521 11.63 -6.58 0.39
CA ALA A 521 12.53 -5.56 0.91
C ALA A 521 12.82 -5.78 2.41
N ARG A 522 11.80 -6.15 3.21
CA ARG A 522 11.98 -6.53 4.62
C ARG A 522 12.86 -7.77 4.77
N PHE A 523 12.62 -8.80 3.96
CA PHE A 523 13.44 -10.00 3.96
C PHE A 523 14.92 -9.70 3.64
N PHE A 524 15.18 -8.94 2.56
CA PHE A 524 16.54 -8.58 2.18
C PHE A 524 17.26 -7.73 3.24
N SER A 525 16.56 -6.74 3.80
CA SER A 525 17.12 -5.88 4.84
C SER A 525 17.50 -6.67 6.09
N LYS A 526 16.63 -7.59 6.57
CA LYS A 526 16.90 -8.49 7.69
C LYS A 526 18.06 -9.43 7.40
N PHE A 527 18.10 -10.01 6.20
CA PHE A 527 19.21 -10.86 5.79
C PHE A 527 20.53 -10.10 5.82
N MET A 528 20.59 -8.90 5.24
CA MET A 528 21.83 -8.10 5.20
C MET A 528 22.28 -7.65 6.60
N LEU A 529 21.34 -7.33 7.50
CA LEU A 529 21.65 -7.08 8.90
C LEU A 529 22.26 -8.32 9.56
N HIS A 530 21.66 -9.49 9.40
CA HIS A 530 22.20 -10.75 9.94
C HIS A 530 23.58 -11.09 9.40
N GLN A 531 23.88 -10.68 8.15
CA GLN A 531 25.21 -10.81 7.57
C GLN A 531 26.19 -9.69 7.99
N LYS A 532 25.77 -8.80 8.87
CA LYS A 532 26.57 -7.64 9.34
C LYS A 532 27.08 -6.76 8.20
N MET A 533 26.27 -6.63 7.15
CA MET A 533 26.59 -5.71 6.05
C MET A 533 26.31 -4.25 6.45
N TYR A 534 25.50 -4.02 7.47
CA TYR A 534 25.31 -2.76 8.19
C TYR A 534 24.87 -3.07 9.63
N ASP A 535 24.95 -2.08 10.51
CA ASP A 535 24.53 -2.18 11.90
C ASP A 535 23.25 -1.38 12.14
N GLU A 536 22.44 -1.81 13.08
CA GLU A 536 21.25 -1.04 13.49
C GLU A 536 21.61 0.21 14.27
N ASN A 537 20.90 1.28 14.00
CA ASN A 537 20.96 2.49 14.78
C ASN A 537 19.71 2.61 15.67
N GLU A 538 19.85 2.19 16.91
CA GLU A 538 18.74 2.19 17.90
C GLU A 538 18.04 3.55 18.04
N LYS A 539 18.76 4.65 17.80
CA LYS A 539 18.20 6.01 17.88
C LYS A 539 17.22 6.30 16.74
N ARG A 540 17.30 5.55 15.64
CA ARG A 540 16.46 5.78 14.47
C ARG A 540 15.17 4.96 14.46
N GLN A 541 15.12 3.79 15.18
CA GLN A 541 14.00 2.83 15.10
C GLN A 541 13.68 2.41 13.64
N PRO A 542 12.81 1.45 13.31
CA PRO A 542 12.05 0.55 14.20
C PRO A 542 12.80 -0.67 14.78
N GLY A 543 13.92 -1.15 14.21
CA GLY A 543 14.70 -2.29 14.73
C GLY A 543 14.50 -3.61 13.98
N ASN A 544 15.35 -4.62 14.32
CA ASN A 544 15.36 -5.95 13.72
C ASN A 544 15.51 -5.96 12.18
N GLY A 545 16.21 -4.96 11.62
CA GLY A 545 16.42 -4.86 10.18
C GLY A 545 15.20 -4.42 9.39
N GLU A 546 14.20 -3.79 10.01
CA GLU A 546 13.08 -3.20 9.29
C GLU A 546 13.55 -2.00 8.46
N PRO A 547 13.29 -1.99 7.13
CA PRO A 547 13.89 -1.01 6.24
C PRO A 547 13.23 0.37 6.24
N PHE A 548 11.94 0.45 6.62
CA PHE A 548 11.12 1.65 6.46
C PHE A 548 10.40 2.01 7.76
N LYS A 549 10.59 3.25 8.26
CA LYS A 549 9.99 3.74 9.49
C LYS A 549 8.53 4.14 9.32
N VAL A 550 8.27 5.03 8.37
CA VAL A 550 6.92 5.47 8.01
C VAL A 550 6.60 4.98 6.60
N LEU A 551 5.46 4.35 6.44
CA LEU A 551 4.95 3.94 5.14
C LEU A 551 3.72 4.77 4.77
N ILE A 552 3.79 5.44 3.62
CA ILE A 552 2.66 6.15 3.04
C ILE A 552 2.21 5.40 1.80
N THR A 553 1.06 4.74 1.90
CA THR A 553 0.44 4.07 0.75
C THR A 553 -0.52 5.03 0.07
N GLN A 554 -0.22 5.36 -1.18
CA GLN A 554 -1.12 6.19 -1.96
C GLN A 554 -2.24 5.38 -2.60
N GLY A 555 -3.43 5.96 -2.65
CA GLY A 555 -4.54 5.42 -3.41
C GLY A 555 -4.33 5.54 -4.92
N MET A 556 -5.02 4.70 -5.66
CA MET A 556 -4.96 4.64 -7.12
C MET A 556 -5.55 5.90 -7.76
N VAL A 557 -4.99 6.37 -8.87
CA VAL A 557 -5.64 7.37 -9.71
C VAL A 557 -6.52 6.68 -10.75
N GLN A 558 -7.81 7.02 -10.76
CA GLN A 558 -8.79 6.49 -11.68
C GLN A 558 -9.18 7.55 -12.72
N GLY A 559 -9.35 7.10 -13.96
CA GLY A 559 -9.81 7.93 -15.06
C GLY A 559 -11.28 7.66 -15.39
N LYS A 560 -11.96 8.68 -15.84
CA LYS A 560 -13.34 8.57 -16.31
C LYS A 560 -13.39 7.65 -17.52
N THR A 561 -14.16 6.59 -17.42
CA THR A 561 -14.23 5.50 -18.38
C THR A 561 -15.61 5.41 -18.97
N TYR A 562 -15.71 5.24 -20.26
CA TYR A 562 -16.94 5.18 -21.00
C TYR A 562 -17.12 3.80 -21.61
N LYS A 563 -18.30 3.19 -21.38
CA LYS A 563 -18.64 1.88 -21.95
C LYS A 563 -19.92 1.96 -22.77
N ASP A 564 -19.94 1.22 -23.85
CA ASP A 564 -21.17 1.00 -24.61
C ASP A 564 -22.18 0.24 -23.74
N PRO A 565 -23.41 0.77 -23.60
CA PRO A 565 -24.43 0.14 -22.74
C PRO A 565 -24.96 -1.20 -23.28
N VAL A 566 -24.75 -1.50 -24.56
CA VAL A 566 -25.28 -2.70 -25.21
C VAL A 566 -24.29 -3.87 -25.10
N ASN A 567 -23.01 -3.62 -25.42
CA ASN A 567 -22.01 -4.68 -25.52
C ASN A 567 -20.87 -4.56 -24.49
N GLY A 568 -20.87 -3.54 -23.63
CA GLY A 568 -19.85 -3.33 -22.60
C GLY A 568 -18.47 -2.90 -23.11
N ARG A 569 -18.31 -2.65 -24.42
CA ARG A 569 -17.04 -2.23 -25.03
C ARG A 569 -16.62 -0.86 -24.51
N PHE A 570 -15.33 -0.68 -24.26
CA PHE A 570 -14.76 0.63 -23.95
C PHE A 570 -14.80 1.57 -25.17
N LEU A 571 -15.29 2.76 -24.95
CA LEU A 571 -15.45 3.80 -25.96
C LEU A 571 -14.26 4.77 -25.90
N LYS A 572 -13.77 5.15 -27.08
CA LYS A 572 -12.75 6.20 -27.21
C LYS A 572 -13.40 7.59 -27.04
N PRO A 573 -12.67 8.60 -26.51
CA PRO A 573 -13.17 9.97 -26.45
C PRO A 573 -13.69 10.53 -27.78
N GLU A 574 -13.04 10.14 -28.90
CA GLU A 574 -13.43 10.59 -30.25
C GLU A 574 -14.79 10.02 -30.71
N GLU A 575 -15.23 8.90 -30.10
CA GLU A 575 -16.55 8.29 -30.37
C GLU A 575 -17.70 8.96 -29.61
N LEU A 576 -17.37 9.92 -28.74
CA LEU A 576 -18.31 10.63 -27.86
C LEU A 576 -18.49 12.08 -28.32
N ASP A 577 -19.72 12.57 -28.16
CA ASP A 577 -20.07 13.98 -28.33
C ASP A 577 -20.24 14.62 -26.96
N PHE A 578 -19.39 15.59 -26.65
CA PHE A 578 -19.35 16.36 -25.41
C PHE A 578 -20.00 17.73 -25.54
N SER A 579 -20.67 18.03 -26.68
CA SER A 579 -21.23 19.36 -26.93
C SER A 579 -22.48 19.67 -26.08
N SER A 580 -23.19 18.64 -25.60
CA SER A 580 -24.36 18.81 -24.73
C SER A 580 -23.98 19.04 -23.27
N PRO A 581 -24.59 19.99 -22.56
CA PRO A 581 -24.42 20.12 -21.11
C PRO A 581 -24.93 18.86 -20.42
N GLY A 582 -24.05 18.14 -19.72
CA GLY A 582 -24.40 16.92 -18.99
C GLY A 582 -23.53 15.74 -19.39
N ALA A 583 -24.12 14.56 -19.56
CA ALA A 583 -23.39 13.37 -19.94
C ALA A 583 -23.16 13.33 -21.45
N PRO A 584 -21.96 12.93 -21.92
CA PRO A 584 -21.69 12.80 -23.33
C PRO A 584 -22.56 11.70 -23.95
N VAL A 585 -22.83 11.78 -25.25
CA VAL A 585 -23.56 10.77 -26.02
C VAL A 585 -22.66 10.11 -27.03
N GLN A 586 -22.92 8.86 -27.39
CA GLN A 586 -22.22 8.19 -28.46
C GLN A 586 -22.59 8.83 -29.82
N LYS A 587 -21.61 9.26 -30.59
CA LYS A 587 -21.83 9.87 -31.93
C LYS A 587 -22.56 8.95 -32.89
N SER A 588 -22.33 7.65 -32.80
CA SER A 588 -22.90 6.66 -33.72
C SER A 588 -24.35 6.28 -33.42
N THR A 589 -24.74 6.27 -32.14
CA THR A 589 -26.06 5.76 -31.69
C THR A 589 -26.93 6.80 -31.00
N GLY A 590 -26.36 7.93 -30.57
CA GLY A 590 -27.04 8.93 -29.73
C GLY A 590 -27.31 8.45 -28.29
N GLN A 591 -26.87 7.26 -27.91
CA GLN A 591 -27.12 6.70 -26.58
C GLN A 591 -26.14 7.24 -25.56
N LEU A 592 -26.57 7.29 -24.28
CA LEU A 592 -25.74 7.63 -23.16
C LEU A 592 -24.80 6.44 -22.85
N PRO A 593 -23.48 6.64 -22.74
CA PRO A 593 -22.57 5.60 -22.31
C PRO A 593 -22.73 5.31 -20.82
N ILE A 594 -22.36 4.11 -20.39
CA ILE A 594 -22.14 3.81 -18.97
C ILE A 594 -20.84 4.51 -18.56
N ILE A 595 -20.95 5.39 -17.56
CA ILE A 595 -19.81 6.16 -17.04
C ILE A 595 -19.38 5.57 -15.70
N SER A 596 -18.10 5.26 -15.57
CA SER A 596 -17.48 4.79 -14.32
C SER A 596 -16.08 5.38 -14.16
N PHE A 597 -15.57 5.40 -12.92
CA PHE A 597 -14.16 5.67 -12.68
C PHE A 597 -13.43 4.34 -12.53
N GLU A 598 -12.38 4.15 -13.32
CA GLU A 598 -11.61 2.91 -13.33
C GLU A 598 -10.11 3.20 -13.41
N LYS A 599 -9.29 2.23 -12.99
CA LYS A 599 -7.83 2.31 -13.15
C LYS A 599 -7.48 2.70 -14.57
N MET A 600 -6.64 3.73 -14.71
CA MET A 600 -6.20 4.22 -16.01
C MET A 600 -5.43 3.14 -16.78
N SER A 601 -5.81 2.91 -18.03
CA SER A 601 -5.11 2.00 -18.92
C SER A 601 -5.33 2.37 -20.39
N LYS A 602 -4.37 2.06 -21.25
CA LYS A 602 -4.48 2.28 -22.70
C LYS A 602 -5.69 1.56 -23.33
N ARG A 603 -6.00 0.35 -22.82
CA ARG A 603 -7.13 -0.47 -23.30
C ARG A 603 -8.49 0.15 -22.99
N LYS A 604 -8.58 0.95 -21.93
CA LYS A 604 -9.82 1.61 -21.50
C LYS A 604 -9.97 3.02 -22.04
N TYR A 605 -8.97 3.53 -22.74
CA TYR A 605 -8.91 4.88 -23.29
C TYR A 605 -9.17 6.00 -22.27
N ASN A 606 -8.89 5.75 -21.01
CA ASN A 606 -9.12 6.63 -19.87
C ASN A 606 -7.83 7.18 -19.25
N GLY A 607 -6.71 7.00 -19.95
CA GLY A 607 -5.42 7.55 -19.53
C GLY A 607 -5.36 9.06 -19.72
N VAL A 608 -4.73 9.74 -18.76
CA VAL A 608 -4.46 11.18 -18.82
C VAL A 608 -2.96 11.36 -18.97
N ASP A 609 -2.56 12.16 -19.95
CA ASP A 609 -1.17 12.50 -20.19
C ASP A 609 -0.72 13.60 -19.21
N PRO A 610 0.23 13.32 -18.29
CA PRO A 610 0.74 14.30 -17.35
C PRO A 610 1.32 15.55 -18.02
N GLU A 611 2.03 15.39 -19.13
CA GLU A 611 2.69 16.50 -19.82
C GLU A 611 1.65 17.47 -20.38
N ALA A 612 0.62 16.99 -21.04
CA ALA A 612 -0.47 17.80 -21.54
C ALA A 612 -1.23 18.54 -20.42
N ILE A 613 -1.40 17.92 -19.25
CA ILE A 613 -2.03 18.56 -18.11
C ILE A 613 -1.16 19.69 -17.53
N ILE A 614 0.15 19.44 -17.40
CA ILE A 614 1.10 20.43 -16.90
C ILE A 614 1.22 21.60 -17.86
N GLU A 615 1.26 21.35 -19.15
CA GLU A 615 1.29 22.43 -20.16
C GLU A 615 0.01 23.28 -20.14
N LYS A 616 -1.13 22.65 -19.95
CA LYS A 616 -2.44 23.32 -19.95
C LYS A 616 -2.71 24.10 -18.67
N HIS A 617 -2.34 23.57 -17.51
CA HIS A 617 -2.76 24.08 -16.21
C HIS A 617 -1.62 24.60 -15.33
N GLY A 618 -0.37 24.33 -15.70
CA GLY A 618 0.81 24.60 -14.89
C GLY A 618 1.11 23.49 -13.88
N ALA A 619 2.39 23.35 -13.52
CA ALA A 619 2.85 22.33 -12.60
C ALA A 619 2.27 22.54 -11.18
N ASP A 620 2.39 23.76 -10.63
CA ASP A 620 1.91 24.08 -9.28
C ASP A 620 0.42 23.82 -9.10
N SER A 621 -0.41 24.22 -10.08
CA SER A 621 -1.87 23.98 -10.01
C SER A 621 -2.19 22.50 -10.07
N THR A 622 -1.45 21.72 -10.87
CA THR A 622 -1.58 20.25 -10.97
C THR A 622 -1.18 19.57 -9.66
N ARG A 623 -0.05 19.98 -9.07
CA ARG A 623 0.43 19.48 -7.78
C ARG A 623 -0.60 19.74 -6.68
N LEU A 624 -1.08 20.98 -6.55
CA LEU A 624 -2.09 21.37 -5.57
C LEU A 624 -3.40 20.58 -5.73
N PHE A 625 -3.85 20.40 -6.96
CA PHE A 625 -5.05 19.59 -7.23
C PHE A 625 -4.90 18.16 -6.76
N ILE A 626 -3.78 17.51 -7.08
CA ILE A 626 -3.49 16.12 -6.70
C ILE A 626 -3.45 15.96 -5.18
N LEU A 627 -2.86 16.92 -4.48
CA LEU A 627 -2.76 16.92 -3.03
C LEU A 627 -4.11 17.18 -2.34
N PHE A 628 -4.94 18.05 -2.95
CA PHE A 628 -6.22 18.47 -2.37
C PHE A 628 -7.38 17.54 -2.62
N LYS A 629 -7.46 16.92 -3.82
CA LYS A 629 -8.66 16.22 -4.33
C LYS A 629 -9.09 15.03 -3.46
N ALA A 630 -8.14 14.31 -2.87
CA ALA A 630 -8.43 13.14 -2.04
C ALA A 630 -7.35 12.95 -0.98
N PRO A 631 -7.70 12.38 0.19
CA PRO A 631 -6.69 11.89 1.14
C PRO A 631 -5.68 10.98 0.46
N VAL A 632 -4.46 10.94 0.97
CA VAL A 632 -3.35 10.21 0.32
C VAL A 632 -3.69 8.75 0.09
N SER A 633 -4.30 8.06 1.05
CA SER A 633 -4.66 6.64 0.99
C SER A 633 -5.87 6.33 0.10
N GLU A 634 -6.68 7.34 -0.21
CA GLU A 634 -7.94 7.15 -0.93
C GLU A 634 -7.75 7.20 -2.44
N ILE A 635 -8.72 6.61 -3.16
CA ILE A 635 -8.77 6.67 -4.62
C ILE A 635 -8.97 8.12 -5.06
N LEU A 636 -8.18 8.54 -6.05
CA LEU A 636 -8.33 9.84 -6.68
C LEU A 636 -9.05 9.69 -8.03
N GLU A 637 -10.28 10.14 -8.08
CA GLU A 637 -11.03 10.25 -9.33
C GLU A 637 -10.60 11.52 -10.07
N TRP A 638 -10.01 11.33 -11.25
CA TRP A 638 -9.46 12.41 -12.04
C TRP A 638 -10.55 13.24 -12.72
N ASP A 639 -10.51 14.56 -12.49
CA ASP A 639 -11.39 15.54 -13.10
C ASP A 639 -10.67 16.86 -13.36
N ASP A 640 -10.36 17.15 -14.62
CA ASP A 640 -9.62 18.35 -15.06
C ASP A 640 -10.30 19.65 -14.65
N SER A 641 -11.64 19.67 -14.58
CA SER A 641 -12.38 20.90 -14.28
C SER A 641 -12.07 21.46 -12.90
N SER A 642 -11.71 20.59 -11.97
CA SER A 642 -11.40 20.96 -10.59
C SER A 642 -10.03 21.66 -10.45
N ILE A 643 -9.11 21.51 -11.40
CA ILE A 643 -7.80 22.16 -11.39
C ILE A 643 -7.93 23.69 -11.49
N ILE A 644 -8.94 24.17 -12.23
CA ILE A 644 -9.23 25.61 -12.36
C ILE A 644 -9.48 26.26 -10.99
N GLY A 645 -10.02 25.51 -10.03
CA GLY A 645 -10.19 25.96 -8.66
C GLY A 645 -8.87 26.34 -7.98
N MET A 646 -7.81 25.57 -8.22
CA MET A 646 -6.48 25.85 -7.70
C MET A 646 -5.84 27.08 -8.35
N GLN A 647 -5.98 27.23 -9.66
CA GLN A 647 -5.52 28.45 -10.36
C GLN A 647 -6.20 29.71 -9.82
N ARG A 648 -7.54 29.66 -9.62
CA ARG A 648 -8.27 30.78 -9.02
C ARG A 648 -7.83 31.08 -7.60
N TRP A 649 -7.46 30.07 -6.83
CA TRP A 649 -6.93 30.27 -5.50
C TRP A 649 -5.54 30.91 -5.53
N LEU A 650 -4.61 30.40 -6.33
CA LEU A 650 -3.28 31.02 -6.52
C LEU A 650 -3.37 32.48 -6.96
N ASN A 651 -4.29 32.82 -7.84
CA ASN A 651 -4.56 34.23 -8.22
C ASN A 651 -5.04 35.07 -7.04
N ARG A 652 -5.80 34.52 -6.09
CA ARG A 652 -6.19 35.22 -4.87
C ARG A 652 -4.99 35.44 -3.93
N VAL A 653 -4.11 34.46 -3.82
CA VAL A 653 -2.87 34.61 -3.06
C VAL A 653 -1.99 35.68 -3.69
N TRP A 654 -1.87 35.71 -5.03
CA TRP A 654 -1.10 36.69 -5.76
C TRP A 654 -1.58 38.13 -5.50
N ARG A 655 -2.90 38.35 -5.45
CA ARG A 655 -3.49 39.65 -5.08
C ARG A 655 -3.09 40.11 -3.68
N LEU A 656 -2.98 39.20 -2.71
CA LEU A 656 -2.49 39.58 -1.38
C LEU A 656 -1.04 40.06 -1.43
N ILE A 657 -0.22 39.43 -2.29
CA ILE A 657 1.18 39.84 -2.51
C ILE A 657 1.25 41.23 -3.16
N GLU A 658 0.42 41.45 -4.20
CA GLU A 658 0.34 42.78 -4.86
C GLU A 658 0.00 43.91 -3.87
N LEU A 659 -0.96 43.66 -2.96
CA LEU A 659 -1.32 44.62 -1.91
C LEU A 659 -0.14 44.95 -0.98
N VAL A 660 0.62 43.94 -0.56
CA VAL A 660 1.81 44.13 0.27
C VAL A 660 2.88 44.95 -0.48
N LEU A 661 3.02 44.73 -1.80
CA LEU A 661 3.97 45.48 -2.63
C LEU A 661 3.53 46.94 -2.87
N GLU A 662 2.25 47.17 -3.05
CA GLU A 662 1.70 48.54 -3.21
C GLU A 662 1.89 49.37 -1.93
N ASP A 663 1.61 48.77 -0.76
CA ASP A 663 1.84 49.41 0.53
C ASP A 663 3.33 49.81 0.72
N SER A 664 4.25 48.91 0.31
CA SER A 664 5.69 49.18 0.44
C SER A 664 6.21 50.36 -0.40
N LYS A 665 5.58 50.68 -1.52
CA LYS A 665 5.94 51.82 -2.37
C LYS A 665 5.55 53.12 -1.71
N ASN A 666 4.52 53.10 -0.88
CA ASN A 666 3.96 54.30 -0.22
C ASN A 666 4.58 54.54 1.18
N ASN A 667 5.14 53.50 1.80
CA ASN A 667 5.72 53.55 3.15
C ASN A 667 7.19 53.12 3.12
N THR A 668 8.11 54.08 3.13
CA THR A 668 9.58 53.88 3.07
C THR A 668 10.22 53.44 4.38
N ASN A 669 9.48 53.38 5.49
CA ASN A 669 9.99 52.93 6.78
C ASN A 669 9.86 51.41 6.91
N SER A 670 10.81 50.66 6.38
CA SER A 670 10.91 49.20 6.44
C SER A 670 11.70 48.74 7.67
N GLU A 671 11.29 49.12 8.88
CA GLU A 671 11.85 48.52 10.09
C GLU A 671 11.13 47.22 10.44
N GLN A 672 11.88 46.28 11.05
CA GLN A 672 11.37 44.97 11.49
C GLN A 672 10.01 45.13 12.17
N HIS A 673 9.02 44.39 11.69
CA HIS A 673 7.68 44.42 12.23
C HIS A 673 7.68 43.98 13.70
N ASP A 674 7.27 44.93 14.58
CA ASP A 674 6.98 44.57 15.97
C ASP A 674 5.72 43.73 16.03
N LEU A 675 5.89 42.44 16.25
CA LEU A 675 4.82 41.43 16.43
C LEU A 675 4.49 41.21 17.91
N SER A 676 4.82 42.19 18.77
CA SER A 676 4.42 42.13 20.18
C SER A 676 2.91 42.23 20.32
N VAL A 677 2.30 41.24 20.95
CA VAL A 677 0.84 41.15 21.15
C VAL A 677 0.30 42.38 21.89
N ASP A 678 1.13 42.97 22.74
CA ASP A 678 0.76 44.17 23.52
C ASP A 678 0.51 45.43 22.64
N ASN A 679 1.07 45.42 21.44
CA ASN A 679 0.95 46.53 20.48
C ASN A 679 -0.12 46.26 19.39
N MET A 680 -0.78 45.09 19.41
CA MET A 680 -1.77 44.70 18.42
C MET A 680 -3.18 45.14 18.79
N ASN A 681 -3.94 45.56 17.79
CA ASN A 681 -5.39 45.75 17.95
C ASN A 681 -6.12 44.38 17.98
N GLU A 682 -7.38 44.38 18.37
CA GLU A 682 -8.16 43.14 18.50
C GLU A 682 -8.25 42.31 17.19
N GLN A 683 -8.31 42.96 16.04
CA GLN A 683 -8.31 42.30 14.72
C GLN A 683 -6.94 41.66 14.39
N ASP A 684 -5.86 42.36 14.75
CA ASP A 684 -4.50 41.84 14.55
C ASP A 684 -4.23 40.64 15.47
N ILE A 685 -4.67 40.70 16.71
CA ILE A 685 -4.57 39.56 17.66
C ILE A 685 -5.28 38.33 17.09
N ASP A 686 -6.51 38.48 16.59
CA ASP A 686 -7.24 37.34 16.00
C ASP A 686 -6.56 36.84 14.72
N THR A 687 -6.09 37.73 13.87
CA THR A 687 -5.34 37.36 12.66
C THR A 687 -4.03 36.64 13.01
N TYR A 688 -3.27 37.13 13.97
CA TYR A 688 -2.02 36.50 14.45
C TYR A 688 -2.26 35.10 15.02
N ARG A 689 -3.35 34.96 15.81
CA ARG A 689 -3.77 33.65 16.33
C ARG A 689 -4.11 32.67 15.22
N ILE A 690 -4.88 33.10 14.19
CA ILE A 690 -5.25 32.23 13.06
C ILE A 690 -4.03 31.82 12.24
N ILE A 691 -3.07 32.74 12.03
CA ILE A 691 -1.80 32.40 11.37
C ILE A 691 -1.08 31.31 12.14
N ASN A 692 -0.87 31.47 13.45
CA ASN A 692 -0.17 30.48 14.27
C ASN A 692 -0.91 29.14 14.36
N LEU A 693 -2.24 29.15 14.42
CA LEU A 693 -3.05 27.94 14.35
C LEU A 693 -2.86 27.23 13.00
N THR A 694 -2.86 27.99 11.90
CA THR A 694 -2.61 27.42 10.57
C THR A 694 -1.21 26.80 10.47
N VAL A 695 -0.18 27.49 10.99
CA VAL A 695 1.19 26.94 11.04
C VAL A 695 1.20 25.60 11.80
N LYS A 696 0.52 25.55 12.96
CA LYS A 696 0.44 24.33 13.78
C LYS A 696 -0.21 23.18 13.04
N GLU A 697 -1.41 23.40 12.49
CA GLU A 697 -2.18 22.33 11.81
C GLU A 697 -1.47 21.86 10.54
N VAL A 698 -0.91 22.77 9.73
CA VAL A 698 -0.14 22.44 8.53
C VAL A 698 1.13 21.66 8.88
N THR A 699 1.85 22.07 9.94
CA THR A 699 3.05 21.35 10.39
C THR A 699 2.71 19.93 10.84
N ASN A 700 1.66 19.77 11.63
CA ASN A 700 1.19 18.46 12.08
C ASN A 700 0.78 17.58 10.89
N ALA A 701 0.02 18.14 9.93
CA ALA A 701 -0.43 17.42 8.75
C ALA A 701 0.72 16.97 7.85
N LEU A 702 1.81 17.74 7.74
CA LEU A 702 2.99 17.37 6.94
C LEU A 702 3.97 16.46 7.68
N SER A 703 3.97 16.46 9.01
CA SER A 703 4.98 15.73 9.80
C SER A 703 4.49 14.41 10.38
N GLU A 704 3.21 14.32 10.78
CA GLU A 704 2.67 13.20 11.55
C GLU A 704 1.54 12.46 10.85
N THR A 705 0.49 13.18 10.42
CA THR A 705 -0.72 12.54 9.88
C THR A 705 -0.70 12.36 8.37
N TYR A 706 0.15 13.11 7.67
CA TYR A 706 0.25 13.12 6.20
C TYR A 706 -1.08 13.38 5.48
N THR A 707 -1.96 14.17 6.11
CA THR A 707 -3.26 14.58 5.55
C THR A 707 -3.09 15.80 4.64
N LEU A 708 -2.44 15.61 3.48
CA LEU A 708 -2.05 16.70 2.59
C LEU A 708 -3.22 17.50 2.03
N ASN A 709 -4.39 16.87 1.91
CA ASN A 709 -5.62 17.53 1.47
C ASN A 709 -6.11 18.57 2.49
N THR A 710 -5.92 18.33 3.79
CA THR A 710 -6.27 19.33 4.83
C THR A 710 -5.33 20.50 4.82
N VAL A 711 -4.03 20.29 4.53
CA VAL A 711 -3.05 21.38 4.36
C VAL A 711 -3.54 22.40 3.35
N VAL A 712 -3.91 21.96 2.15
CA VAL A 712 -4.42 22.86 1.10
C VAL A 712 -5.69 23.59 1.57
N SER A 713 -6.59 22.86 2.24
CA SER A 713 -7.82 23.45 2.80
C SER A 713 -7.52 24.56 3.83
N ASP A 714 -6.57 24.32 4.73
CA ASP A 714 -6.21 25.27 5.78
C ASP A 714 -5.53 26.52 5.22
N LEU A 715 -4.71 26.37 4.17
CA LEU A 715 -4.14 27.52 3.45
C LEU A 715 -5.21 28.33 2.71
N ILE A 716 -6.23 27.68 2.15
CA ILE A 716 -7.38 28.38 1.55
C ILE A 716 -8.14 29.17 2.62
N LYS A 717 -8.35 28.60 3.81
CA LYS A 717 -9.00 29.30 4.93
C LYS A 717 -8.19 30.52 5.38
N LEU A 718 -6.86 30.37 5.52
CA LEU A 718 -5.96 31.49 5.85
C LEU A 718 -6.03 32.59 4.78
N THR A 719 -5.99 32.21 3.48
CA THR A 719 -6.13 33.15 2.38
C THR A 719 -7.46 33.93 2.48
N ASN A 720 -8.55 33.25 2.77
CA ASN A 720 -9.86 33.89 2.92
C ASN A 720 -9.91 34.84 4.13
N HIS A 721 -9.33 34.44 5.26
CA HIS A 721 -9.23 35.29 6.46
C HIS A 721 -8.45 36.57 6.17
N LEU A 722 -7.26 36.46 5.54
CA LEU A 722 -6.45 37.60 5.16
C LEU A 722 -7.20 38.54 4.19
N ASN A 723 -7.90 38.03 3.20
CA ASN A 723 -8.74 38.87 2.33
C ASN A 723 -9.86 39.61 3.09
N ASN A 724 -10.50 38.94 4.06
CA ASN A 724 -11.58 39.57 4.84
C ASN A 724 -11.08 40.62 5.81
N SER A 725 -9.88 40.48 6.35
CA SER A 725 -9.30 41.46 7.27
C SER A 725 -9.07 42.85 6.61
N ILE A 726 -8.79 42.88 5.31
CA ILE A 726 -8.66 44.13 4.52
C ILE A 726 -10.02 44.80 4.34
N THR A 727 -11.06 44.04 3.97
CA THR A 727 -12.38 44.63 3.69
C THR A 727 -13.04 45.23 4.93
N THR A 728 -12.78 44.69 6.11
CA THR A 728 -13.28 45.25 7.38
C THR A 728 -12.55 46.51 7.80
N SER A 729 -11.28 46.68 7.45
CA SER A 729 -10.50 47.89 7.73
C SER A 729 -11.01 49.07 6.92
N HIS A 730 -11.42 48.86 5.66
CA HIS A 730 -11.93 49.94 4.78
C HIS A 730 -13.40 50.32 5.05
N SER A 731 -14.20 49.44 5.68
CA SER A 731 -15.63 49.69 5.95
C SER A 731 -15.88 50.42 7.28
N ARG A 732 -14.88 50.68 8.10
CA ARG A 732 -15.04 51.34 9.43
C ARG A 732 -14.81 52.85 9.42
N SER A 733 -14.72 53.55 8.29
CA SER A 733 -14.87 55.00 8.26
C SER A 733 -16.34 55.35 8.47
N PRO A 734 -16.77 55.93 9.60
CA PRO A 734 -18.17 56.34 9.77
C PRO A 734 -18.46 57.45 8.77
N SER A 735 -19.31 57.16 7.79
CA SER A 735 -19.89 58.16 6.95
C SER A 735 -20.74 59.11 7.80
N ASN A 736 -20.16 60.16 8.33
CA ASN A 736 -20.90 61.27 8.93
C ASN A 736 -21.55 62.04 7.77
N LYS A 737 -22.77 61.68 7.42
CA LYS A 737 -23.65 62.49 6.56
C LYS A 737 -24.05 63.75 7.32
N ASN A 738 -23.23 64.78 7.30
CA ASN A 738 -23.58 66.16 7.46
C ASN A 738 -22.30 66.96 7.55
N ASN A 739 -21.79 67.45 6.41
CA ASN A 739 -21.27 68.82 6.22
C ASN A 739 -20.77 68.97 4.78
N LYS A 740 -21.37 69.82 4.07
CA LYS A 740 -20.90 70.35 2.80
C LYS A 740 -19.69 71.27 3.06
N GLU A 741 -18.79 71.18 2.06
CA GLU A 741 -17.72 72.12 1.77
C GLU A 741 -16.50 72.10 2.70
N THR A 742 -15.42 71.58 2.21
CA THR A 742 -14.11 72.20 1.87
C THR A 742 -12.97 71.25 1.95
N ASN A 743 -12.08 71.33 0.95
CA ASN A 743 -10.74 70.84 0.82
C ASN A 743 -10.51 69.35 0.45
N LEU A 744 -10.28 69.17 -0.83
CA LEU A 744 -9.29 68.22 -1.35
C LEU A 744 -7.97 68.43 -0.61
N ASP A 745 -7.53 67.44 0.12
CA ASP A 745 -6.17 67.05 0.44
C ASP A 745 -6.14 66.33 1.78
N SER A 746 -6.36 65.02 1.76
CA SER A 746 -5.74 64.09 2.68
C SER A 746 -5.93 62.66 2.16
N ASP A 747 -5.02 62.23 1.29
CA ASP A 747 -4.70 60.85 1.07
C ASP A 747 -4.16 60.26 2.39
N THR A 748 -5.02 59.80 3.28
CA THR A 748 -4.63 58.86 4.34
C THR A 748 -4.67 57.48 3.75
N SER A 749 -3.61 57.13 3.01
CA SER A 749 -3.28 55.74 2.71
C SER A 749 -3.04 55.02 4.05
N SER A 750 -4.03 54.32 4.60
CA SER A 750 -3.85 53.52 5.81
C SER A 750 -2.84 52.41 5.48
N SER A 751 -1.67 52.43 6.09
CA SER A 751 -0.64 51.41 6.01
C SER A 751 -1.22 50.06 6.41
N LEU A 752 -0.81 48.98 5.72
CA LEU A 752 -1.17 47.61 6.07
C LEU A 752 -0.61 47.25 7.46
N SER A 753 -1.41 46.51 8.23
CA SER A 753 -0.96 45.98 9.53
C SER A 753 0.29 45.12 9.37
N PRO A 754 1.30 45.25 10.25
CA PRO A 754 2.46 44.32 10.30
C PRO A 754 2.06 42.87 10.37
N VAL A 755 0.97 42.54 11.10
CA VAL A 755 0.46 41.16 11.23
C VAL A 755 -0.10 40.64 9.91
N PHE A 756 -0.73 41.50 9.11
CA PHE A 756 -1.21 41.11 7.78
C PHE A 756 -0.04 40.75 6.85
N VAL A 757 1.00 41.57 6.82
CA VAL A 757 2.21 41.32 6.00
C VAL A 757 2.88 40.01 6.43
N TYR A 758 3.05 39.79 7.75
CA TYR A 758 3.55 38.54 8.31
C TYR A 758 2.68 37.36 7.90
N GLY A 759 1.36 37.51 7.88
CA GLY A 759 0.42 36.49 7.45
C GLY A 759 0.58 36.09 5.99
N VAL A 760 0.80 37.05 5.09
CA VAL A 760 1.06 36.80 3.65
C VAL A 760 2.41 36.10 3.46
N GLU A 761 3.48 36.54 4.12
CA GLU A 761 4.79 35.90 4.07
C GLU A 761 4.72 34.46 4.60
N THR A 762 4.01 34.25 5.71
CA THR A 762 3.79 32.90 6.29
C THR A 762 3.00 32.02 5.34
N LEU A 763 1.94 32.51 4.72
CA LEU A 763 1.14 31.77 3.73
C LEU A 763 2.00 31.29 2.56
N VAL A 764 2.88 32.14 2.03
CA VAL A 764 3.81 31.80 0.93
C VAL A 764 4.81 30.74 1.37
N LYS A 765 5.38 30.86 2.57
CA LYS A 765 6.29 29.83 3.12
C LYS A 765 5.60 28.47 3.31
N LEU A 766 4.37 28.49 3.84
CA LEU A 766 3.61 27.24 4.03
C LEU A 766 3.20 26.60 2.69
N LEU A 767 3.02 27.40 1.64
CA LEU A 767 2.65 26.94 0.30
C LEU A 767 3.84 26.35 -0.47
N ALA A 768 5.08 26.75 -0.15
CA ALA A 768 6.28 26.42 -0.91
C ALA A 768 6.50 24.94 -1.19
N PRO A 769 6.32 24.00 -0.25
CA PRO A 769 6.50 22.58 -0.55
C PRO A 769 5.55 22.02 -1.60
N MET A 770 4.36 22.59 -1.73
CA MET A 770 3.29 22.10 -2.60
C MET A 770 3.27 22.79 -3.97
N ALA A 771 3.56 24.10 -4.01
CA ALA A 771 3.58 24.94 -5.21
C ALA A 771 4.91 25.70 -5.31
N PRO A 772 6.03 24.98 -5.58
CA PRO A 772 7.38 25.54 -5.43
C PRO A 772 7.67 26.69 -6.37
N SER A 773 7.25 26.65 -7.62
CA SER A 773 7.53 27.72 -8.58
C SER A 773 6.76 29.00 -8.24
N PHE A 774 5.46 28.86 -7.91
CA PHE A 774 4.65 29.99 -7.48
C PHE A 774 5.19 30.63 -6.20
N ALA A 775 5.62 29.82 -5.25
CA ALA A 775 6.14 30.31 -3.98
C ALA A 775 7.50 31.03 -4.13
N GLU A 776 8.39 30.50 -4.99
CA GLU A 776 9.67 31.16 -5.30
C GLU A 776 9.46 32.54 -5.91
N GLU A 777 8.64 32.64 -6.95
CA GLU A 777 8.30 33.90 -7.60
C GLU A 777 7.67 34.89 -6.59
N SER A 778 6.68 34.41 -5.81
CA SER A 778 6.03 35.18 -4.77
C SER A 778 7.02 35.73 -3.73
N TRP A 779 7.96 34.88 -3.32
CA TRP A 779 8.97 35.21 -2.33
C TRP A 779 9.98 36.24 -2.85
N GLU A 780 10.41 36.09 -4.08
CA GLU A 780 11.26 37.07 -4.74
C GLU A 780 10.62 38.47 -4.75
N PHE A 781 9.33 38.55 -5.10
CA PHE A 781 8.59 39.81 -5.08
C PHE A 781 8.46 40.38 -3.66
N LEU A 782 8.11 39.58 -2.67
CA LEU A 782 8.03 40.05 -1.28
C LEU A 782 9.35 40.52 -0.72
N LYS A 783 10.48 39.88 -1.08
CA LYS A 783 11.82 40.30 -0.60
C LYS A 783 12.38 41.55 -1.26
N LYS A 784 11.95 41.88 -2.47
CA LYS A 784 12.27 43.19 -3.09
C LYS A 784 11.81 44.39 -2.25
N ARG A 785 10.89 44.19 -1.29
CA ARG A 785 10.48 45.17 -0.31
C ARG A 785 11.59 45.56 0.67
N TYR A 786 12.45 44.59 1.05
CA TYR A 786 13.42 44.76 2.14
C TYR A 786 14.85 45.04 1.66
N ASP A 787 15.31 44.44 0.57
CA ASP A 787 16.66 44.60 0.04
C ASP A 787 16.73 44.25 -1.45
N ASN A 788 17.13 45.20 -2.29
CA ASN A 788 17.25 45.00 -3.74
C ASN A 788 18.44 44.10 -4.14
N ASN A 789 19.30 43.65 -3.22
CA ASN A 789 20.59 43.05 -3.59
C ASN A 789 20.80 41.61 -3.12
N LYS A 790 19.89 40.97 -2.36
CA LYS A 790 20.05 39.58 -1.88
C LYS A 790 18.73 38.84 -1.85
N THR A 791 18.28 38.37 -3.01
CA THR A 791 17.17 37.44 -3.06
C THR A 791 17.68 36.03 -2.73
N ARG A 792 17.30 35.49 -1.57
CA ARG A 792 17.50 34.09 -1.23
C ARG A 792 16.29 33.31 -1.68
N SER A 793 16.51 32.03 -2.07
CA SER A 793 15.42 31.09 -2.33
C SER A 793 14.52 30.95 -1.10
N ILE A 794 13.22 30.77 -1.31
CA ILE A 794 12.28 30.47 -0.23
C ILE A 794 12.64 29.18 0.49
N PHE A 795 13.31 28.23 -0.18
CA PHE A 795 13.77 26.97 0.41
C PHE A 795 15.04 27.10 1.25
N GLU A 796 15.69 28.27 1.25
CA GLU A 796 16.74 28.61 2.21
C GLU A 796 16.17 29.28 3.47
N GLU A 797 14.87 29.60 3.45
CA GLU A 797 14.16 30.12 4.61
C GLU A 797 13.74 29.01 5.54
N SER A 798 13.74 29.30 6.84
CA SER A 798 13.22 28.33 7.83
C SER A 798 11.71 28.24 7.78
N TRP A 799 11.20 27.04 8.04
CA TRP A 799 9.77 26.81 8.27
C TRP A 799 9.24 27.72 9.39
N PRO A 800 8.04 28.30 9.25
CA PRO A 800 7.47 29.19 10.26
C PRO A 800 7.37 28.51 11.63
N LYS A 801 7.84 29.20 12.68
CA LYS A 801 7.74 28.73 14.05
C LYS A 801 6.41 29.11 14.64
N ILE A 802 5.88 28.23 15.49
CA ILE A 802 4.62 28.46 16.22
C ILE A 802 4.92 29.34 17.42
N ASP A 803 4.22 30.47 17.53
CA ASP A 803 4.19 31.24 18.75
C ASP A 803 3.01 30.78 19.64
N SER A 804 3.33 30.01 20.69
CA SER A 804 2.34 29.48 21.62
C SER A 804 1.63 30.53 22.47
N THR A 805 2.20 31.73 22.58
CA THR A 805 1.59 32.86 23.34
C THR A 805 0.35 33.38 22.63
N SER A 806 0.31 33.26 21.29
CA SER A 806 -0.85 33.64 20.47
C SER A 806 -2.13 32.83 20.76
N PHE A 807 -1.99 31.69 21.44
CA PHE A 807 -3.11 30.80 21.84
C PHE A 807 -3.68 31.12 23.21
N SER A 808 -3.14 32.10 23.95
CA SER A 808 -3.72 32.58 25.16
C SER A 808 -5.05 33.30 24.86
N VAL A 809 -6.11 32.50 24.80
CA VAL A 809 -7.45 32.96 24.38
C VAL A 809 -8.09 33.72 25.52
N ASN A 810 -8.25 35.03 25.37
CA ASN A 810 -9.03 35.81 26.34
C ASN A 810 -10.55 35.58 26.19
N LYS A 811 -11.02 35.01 25.08
CA LYS A 811 -12.43 34.72 24.78
C LYS A 811 -12.62 33.38 24.08
N VAL A 812 -13.71 32.68 24.36
CA VAL A 812 -14.08 31.40 23.75
C VAL A 812 -15.44 31.48 23.10
N ASN A 813 -15.59 30.97 21.90
CA ASN A 813 -16.87 30.85 21.20
C ASN A 813 -17.75 29.77 21.84
N CYS A 814 -18.81 30.16 22.51
CA CYS A 814 -19.75 29.26 23.16
C CYS A 814 -21.06 29.19 22.36
N ALA A 815 -21.46 27.97 21.98
CA ALA A 815 -22.75 27.73 21.35
C ALA A 815 -23.87 27.79 22.39
N ILE A 816 -24.75 28.79 22.29
CA ILE A 816 -25.90 28.98 23.17
C ILE A 816 -27.07 28.19 22.63
N GLN A 817 -27.52 27.21 23.42
CA GLN A 817 -28.64 26.34 23.08
C GLN A 817 -29.88 26.71 23.93
N ILE A 818 -31.02 26.74 23.28
CA ILE A 818 -32.32 26.89 23.96
C ILE A 818 -33.20 25.72 23.53
N ASN A 819 -33.64 24.92 24.49
CA ASN A 819 -34.42 23.70 24.28
C ASN A 819 -33.71 22.72 23.34
N GLY A 820 -32.38 22.47 23.55
CA GLY A 820 -31.56 21.53 22.82
C GLY A 820 -31.20 21.95 21.37
N LYS A 821 -31.54 23.18 20.95
CA LYS A 821 -31.19 23.70 19.64
C LYS A 821 -30.27 24.89 19.76
N THR A 822 -29.12 24.87 19.07
CA THR A 822 -28.23 26.02 18.98
C THR A 822 -28.96 27.19 18.31
N ARG A 823 -28.91 28.35 19.00
CA ARG A 823 -29.59 29.57 18.54
C ARG A 823 -28.62 30.62 18.07
N PHE A 824 -27.53 30.80 18.76
CA PHE A 824 -26.43 31.68 18.40
C PHE A 824 -25.12 31.25 19.06
N VAL A 825 -24.05 31.84 18.61
CA VAL A 825 -22.73 31.66 19.21
C VAL A 825 -22.35 32.99 19.87
N LEU A 826 -21.81 32.97 21.08
CA LEU A 826 -21.37 34.11 21.81
C LEU A 826 -19.94 33.95 22.27
N GLU A 827 -19.12 34.98 22.07
CA GLU A 827 -17.76 35.04 22.60
C GLU A 827 -17.81 35.32 24.09
N ILE A 828 -17.31 34.41 24.91
CA ILE A 828 -17.28 34.51 26.36
C ILE A 828 -15.81 34.62 26.83
N PRO A 829 -15.46 35.66 27.61
CA PRO A 829 -14.14 35.78 28.18
C PRO A 829 -13.77 34.58 29.03
N THR A 830 -12.55 34.06 28.84
CA THR A 830 -12.03 32.88 29.59
C THR A 830 -12.00 33.14 31.11
N THR A 831 -11.86 34.39 31.49
CA THR A 831 -11.87 34.83 32.91
C THR A 831 -13.19 34.55 33.64
N ILE A 832 -14.31 34.55 32.89
CA ILE A 832 -15.64 34.32 33.45
C ILE A 832 -16.28 33.01 33.06
N ILE A 833 -15.66 32.22 32.18
CA ILE A 833 -16.26 30.99 31.59
C ILE A 833 -16.58 29.93 32.67
N LYS A 834 -15.87 29.90 33.75
CA LYS A 834 -16.13 29.02 34.88
C LYS A 834 -17.18 29.55 35.85
N ASN A 835 -17.58 30.80 35.73
CA ASN A 835 -18.57 31.45 36.58
C ASN A 835 -19.94 31.47 35.87
N GLN A 836 -20.81 30.52 36.22
CA GLN A 836 -22.11 30.32 35.56
C GLN A 836 -22.95 31.62 35.60
N SER A 837 -22.98 32.31 36.71
CA SER A 837 -23.79 33.53 36.86
C SER A 837 -23.29 34.66 35.99
N ALA A 838 -21.97 34.85 35.87
CA ALA A 838 -21.38 35.87 34.99
C ALA A 838 -21.60 35.54 33.50
N VAL A 839 -21.52 34.24 33.11
CA VAL A 839 -21.82 33.79 31.78
C VAL A 839 -23.30 33.99 31.42
N GLU A 840 -24.23 33.64 32.31
CA GLU A 840 -25.65 33.89 32.09
C GLU A 840 -25.99 35.39 31.97
N GLN A 841 -25.35 36.22 32.76
CA GLN A 841 -25.54 37.67 32.65
C GLN A 841 -25.03 38.19 31.30
N LEU A 842 -23.85 37.79 30.88
CA LEU A 842 -23.29 38.17 29.57
C LEU A 842 -24.21 37.72 28.42
N ILE A 843 -24.74 36.49 28.47
CA ILE A 843 -25.68 35.98 27.46
C ILE A 843 -26.92 36.87 27.41
N ARG A 844 -27.49 37.22 28.56
CA ARG A 844 -28.74 38.07 28.65
C ARG A 844 -28.52 39.49 28.15
N ASP A 845 -27.31 40.05 28.35
CA ASP A 845 -26.97 41.41 27.96
C ASP A 845 -26.58 41.51 26.51
N SER A 846 -26.19 40.39 25.86
CA SER A 846 -25.86 40.36 24.43
C SER A 846 -27.06 40.69 23.54
N SER A 847 -26.84 41.22 22.35
CA SER A 847 -27.87 41.54 21.35
C SER A 847 -28.74 40.32 21.00
N GLU A 848 -28.12 39.17 20.78
CA GLU A 848 -28.81 37.92 20.49
C GLU A 848 -29.55 37.34 21.71
N GLY A 849 -28.94 37.46 22.90
CA GLY A 849 -29.57 37.05 24.15
C GLY A 849 -30.81 37.87 24.44
N LYS A 850 -30.79 39.17 24.25
CA LYS A 850 -31.98 40.05 24.35
C LYS A 850 -33.09 39.63 23.38
N LYS A 851 -32.74 39.27 22.16
CA LYS A 851 -33.71 38.79 21.14
C LYS A 851 -34.31 37.44 21.51
N TRP A 852 -33.53 36.51 21.99
CA TRP A 852 -33.98 35.17 22.26
C TRP A 852 -34.52 34.98 23.68
N VAL A 853 -33.81 35.43 24.71
CA VAL A 853 -34.16 35.22 26.11
C VAL A 853 -35.21 36.23 26.58
N ASN A 854 -34.98 37.53 26.33
CA ASN A 854 -35.85 38.61 26.79
C ASN A 854 -36.99 38.92 25.76
N GLY A 855 -36.86 38.48 24.51
CA GLY A 855 -37.87 38.67 23.45
C GLY A 855 -38.77 37.44 23.29
N LYS A 856 -38.32 36.47 22.47
CA LYS A 856 -39.16 35.33 22.06
C LYS A 856 -39.60 34.41 23.20
N TYR A 857 -38.87 34.37 24.29
CA TYR A 857 -39.15 33.54 25.48
C TYR A 857 -39.38 34.32 26.75
N ALA A 858 -39.60 35.65 26.68
CA ALA A 858 -39.77 36.54 27.85
C ALA A 858 -40.84 36.06 28.84
N ASN A 859 -41.93 35.46 28.36
CA ASN A 859 -43.05 35.00 29.18
C ASN A 859 -42.93 33.51 29.59
N LYS A 860 -41.78 32.83 29.36
CA LYS A 860 -41.56 31.42 29.72
C LYS A 860 -40.64 31.32 30.92
N LYS A 861 -41.07 30.57 31.94
CA LYS A 861 -40.23 30.32 33.14
C LYS A 861 -39.05 29.41 32.73
N LEU A 862 -37.85 29.86 33.03
CA LEU A 862 -36.65 29.05 32.90
C LEU A 862 -36.75 27.89 33.88
N SER A 863 -36.78 26.66 33.38
CA SER A 863 -36.85 25.45 34.21
C SER A 863 -35.46 25.02 34.72
N ARG A 864 -34.44 25.18 33.91
CA ARG A 864 -33.04 24.79 34.23
C ARG A 864 -32.08 25.48 33.27
N VAL A 865 -30.91 25.90 33.79
CA VAL A 865 -29.73 26.30 33.01
C VAL A 865 -28.66 25.26 33.20
N ILE A 866 -28.08 24.74 32.12
CA ILE A 866 -27.00 23.79 32.17
C ILE A 866 -25.80 24.49 31.54
N HIS A 867 -24.77 24.67 32.34
CA HIS A 867 -23.46 25.08 31.87
C HIS A 867 -22.58 23.85 31.66
N VAL A 868 -22.23 23.55 30.45
CA VAL A 868 -21.31 22.48 30.11
C VAL A 868 -19.95 23.12 29.92
N SER A 869 -19.10 23.07 30.93
CA SER A 869 -17.69 23.39 30.78
C SER A 869 -17.02 22.23 30.04
N GLY A 870 -16.92 22.32 28.75
CA GLY A 870 -16.15 21.38 27.97
C GLY A 870 -14.67 21.73 28.07
N GLU A 871 -13.85 20.91 28.66
CA GLU A 871 -12.52 20.68 28.09
C GLU A 871 -12.76 20.09 26.72
N LEU A 872 -12.26 20.74 25.68
CA LEU A 872 -12.18 20.15 24.34
C LEU A 872 -11.15 19.02 24.37
N GLU A 873 -11.44 17.94 25.09
CA GLU A 873 -10.90 16.63 24.72
C GLU A 873 -11.62 16.21 23.45
N ARG A 874 -10.95 16.38 22.32
CA ARG A 874 -11.26 15.60 21.14
C ARG A 874 -11.00 14.15 21.50
N ASN A 875 -12.04 13.40 21.88
CA ASN A 875 -11.97 11.96 21.80
C ASN A 875 -11.73 11.60 20.33
N GLU A 876 -10.51 11.21 20.05
CA GLU A 876 -10.17 10.41 18.88
C GLU A 876 -10.90 9.08 19.02
N SER A 877 -11.88 8.85 18.17
CA SER A 877 -12.46 7.52 17.88
C SER A 877 -12.32 7.22 16.39
#